data_a7bcf8e4a9d01d557ac59105827b2dc9
#
_entry.id   a7bcf8e4a9d01d557ac59105827b2dc9
#
_cell.length_a   1.000
_cell.length_b   1.000
_cell.length_c   1.000
_cell.angle_alpha   90.00
_cell.angle_beta   90.00
_cell.angle_gamma   90.00
#
_symmetry.space_group_name_H-M   'P 1'
#
loop_
_entity.id
_entity.type
_entity.pdbx_description
1 polymer ?
#
loop_
_entity_poly.entity_id
_entity_poly.type
_entity_poly.pdbx_seq_one_letter_code
_entity_poly.pdbx_strand_id
1 'polypeptide(L)'
;MSDTLAVPAATPRSFRSDINGLRAIAVLAVLAFHFRVPHLDGGFVGVDIFFVISGFLMTGIIVGRLDRGSFSLPGFFLDRARRIIPPLAVLLATGLVIGGVFLLPDEYFVFAKHAAASALFLSNMAYWREGSYFDPDAGTKWLLHTWSLSVEWQFYLLYPLMLLVVVRIVPRSRLWIALAVATAGSIVLMLWLGQTSPRSAFFLLPPRAWEMLAGGLVYLAPPLPAARARVVQLAGLALLAGSIALASDAAWPNGFTIVPVLGTALVILAARRDSRITGNPVARAVGLASYSIYLWHWPFAVLLLRTGHASDWRWIAGAFAASFALGWLSWRVIERRGNRAPAKPHVHVAPVRTRLLPHLVQASLVGVIVIAGGAVWKARGLPQRFSKEVQALQADLVPGNPYSRGCFSIVRDVPQPCIVGPGGDRSRTQALLTVIGDSHADATIGGVVAALSAGSTGGIAFNGYASCAPLLDAQSTDPENKCGAFNARFLPPLTRPRTTPVVLIGFWDGYATESTLRFGNAAKAADADEVGRQIVRTGCAMAKGGPTYMLLPTPHFPMRVATQLQRALASDPNTPDITMPVAEVERRNAPLMPYFRQAESSCGVRLLDPLPLLCPGGRCMGSDGHRAIIRDEHHLTEYGNRRLTPLFRSIIPGR
;
A
#
# COMPACT_ATOMS: atom_id res chain seq x y z
N MET A 1 -57.47 -40.61 -13.55
CA MET A 1 -57.04 -40.16 -12.22
C MET A 1 -55.62 -39.66 -12.38
N SER A 2 -55.49 -38.36 -12.57
CA SER A 2 -54.13 -37.71 -12.76
C SER A 2 -53.74 -37.14 -11.42
N ASP A 3 -52.79 -37.81 -10.78
CA ASP A 3 -52.13 -37.26 -9.58
C ASP A 3 -51.16 -36.14 -9.97
N THR A 4 -51.63 -34.91 -9.83
CA THR A 4 -50.78 -33.73 -9.87
C THR A 4 -49.97 -33.67 -8.57
N LEU A 5 -48.71 -34.14 -8.63
CA LEU A 5 -47.72 -33.91 -7.57
C LEU A 5 -47.53 -32.39 -7.37
N ALA A 6 -48.13 -31.88 -6.30
CA ALA A 6 -47.93 -30.50 -5.86
C ALA A 6 -46.44 -30.26 -5.54
N VAL A 7 -45.78 -29.44 -6.33
CA VAL A 7 -44.45 -28.92 -6.03
C VAL A 7 -44.53 -28.14 -4.72
N PRO A 8 -43.77 -28.49 -3.68
CA PRO A 8 -43.79 -27.75 -2.42
C PRO A 8 -43.47 -26.30 -2.65
N ALA A 9 -44.32 -25.38 -2.21
CA ALA A 9 -44.08 -23.95 -2.23
C ALA A 9 -42.75 -23.64 -1.53
N ALA A 10 -41.84 -22.99 -2.25
CA ALA A 10 -40.53 -22.60 -1.73
C ALA A 10 -40.72 -21.73 -0.48
N THR A 11 -40.35 -22.27 0.67
CA THR A 11 -40.34 -21.55 1.94
C THR A 11 -39.54 -20.23 1.79
N PRO A 12 -40.02 -19.10 2.32
CA PRO A 12 -39.30 -17.83 2.27
C PRO A 12 -37.90 -18.04 2.85
N ARG A 13 -36.87 -17.69 2.09
CA ARG A 13 -35.48 -17.79 2.60
C ARG A 13 -35.38 -16.96 3.87
N SER A 14 -35.34 -17.62 5.03
CA SER A 14 -35.17 -16.94 6.31
C SER A 14 -33.80 -16.26 6.39
N PHE A 15 -33.78 -15.09 7.01
CA PHE A 15 -32.58 -14.26 7.16
C PHE A 15 -31.45 -15.04 7.87
N ARG A 16 -30.21 -15.02 7.30
CA ARG A 16 -29.02 -15.69 7.82
C ARG A 16 -28.33 -14.77 8.83
N SER A 17 -28.78 -14.81 10.10
CA SER A 17 -28.20 -14.01 11.20
C SER A 17 -26.76 -14.35 11.51
N ASP A 18 -26.35 -15.58 11.32
CA ASP A 18 -24.98 -16.07 11.48
C ASP A 18 -23.99 -15.40 10.50
N ILE A 19 -24.35 -15.26 9.23
CA ILE A 19 -23.54 -14.54 8.23
C ILE A 19 -23.43 -13.05 8.61
N ASN A 20 -24.53 -12.49 9.10
CA ASN A 20 -24.52 -11.09 9.52
C ASN A 20 -23.64 -10.86 10.75
N GLY A 21 -23.62 -11.83 11.68
CA GLY A 21 -22.70 -11.82 12.81
C GLY A 21 -21.23 -11.96 12.41
N LEU A 22 -20.93 -12.82 11.41
CA LEU A 22 -19.58 -12.89 10.83
C LEU A 22 -19.14 -11.55 10.22
N ARG A 23 -20.03 -10.85 9.52
CA ARG A 23 -19.74 -9.51 8.99
C ARG A 23 -19.46 -8.50 10.10
N ALA A 24 -20.14 -8.63 11.25
CA ALA A 24 -19.85 -7.80 12.41
C ALA A 24 -18.47 -8.09 12.98
N ILE A 25 -18.11 -9.37 13.17
CA ILE A 25 -16.77 -9.78 13.61
C ILE A 25 -15.71 -9.26 12.65
N ALA A 26 -15.89 -9.43 11.35
CA ALA A 26 -14.95 -9.00 10.33
C ALA A 26 -14.68 -7.48 10.36
N VAL A 27 -15.73 -6.66 10.39
CA VAL A 27 -15.57 -5.20 10.39
C VAL A 27 -14.94 -4.72 11.70
N LEU A 28 -15.32 -5.30 12.84
CA LEU A 28 -14.73 -4.93 14.14
C LEU A 28 -13.26 -5.30 14.22
N ALA A 29 -12.86 -6.47 13.70
CA ALA A 29 -11.46 -6.89 13.62
C ALA A 29 -10.64 -5.91 12.77
N VAL A 30 -11.14 -5.54 11.58
CA VAL A 30 -10.49 -4.57 10.69
C VAL A 30 -10.33 -3.20 11.36
N LEU A 31 -11.36 -2.70 12.04
CA LEU A 31 -11.28 -1.43 12.76
C LEU A 31 -10.26 -1.50 13.89
N ALA A 32 -10.27 -2.58 14.66
CA ALA A 32 -9.33 -2.78 15.77
C ALA A 32 -7.87 -2.75 15.27
N PHE A 33 -7.58 -3.43 14.17
CA PHE A 33 -6.25 -3.41 13.55
C PHE A 33 -5.84 -2.01 13.10
N HIS A 34 -6.69 -1.32 12.33
CA HIS A 34 -6.35 -0.02 11.76
C HIS A 34 -6.26 1.10 12.82
N PHE A 35 -6.96 0.95 13.93
CA PHE A 35 -6.86 1.87 15.08
C PHE A 35 -5.83 1.40 16.12
N ARG A 36 -5.01 0.39 15.76
CA ARG A 36 -3.92 -0.12 16.61
C ARG A 36 -4.35 -0.50 18.02
N VAL A 37 -5.51 -1.17 18.14
CA VAL A 37 -5.97 -1.70 19.42
C VAL A 37 -5.04 -2.81 19.87
N PRO A 38 -4.43 -2.73 21.09
CA PRO A 38 -3.46 -3.72 21.56
C PRO A 38 -4.01 -5.15 21.49
N HIS A 39 -3.15 -6.10 21.18
CA HIS A 39 -3.46 -7.55 21.08
C HIS A 39 -4.44 -7.96 19.97
N LEU A 40 -4.78 -7.05 19.04
CA LEU A 40 -5.64 -7.34 17.89
C LEU A 40 -4.92 -7.05 16.56
N ASP A 41 -3.61 -7.28 16.54
CA ASP A 41 -2.74 -6.99 15.39
C ASP A 41 -3.07 -7.85 14.16
N GLY A 42 -3.67 -9.02 14.35
CA GLY A 42 -4.17 -9.86 13.26
C GLY A 42 -5.56 -9.46 12.72
N GLY A 43 -6.13 -8.33 13.16
CA GLY A 43 -7.49 -7.93 12.76
C GLY A 43 -7.69 -7.69 11.25
N PHE A 44 -6.61 -7.52 10.49
CA PHE A 44 -6.65 -7.42 9.02
C PHE A 44 -7.26 -8.67 8.35
N VAL A 45 -7.22 -9.86 9.00
CA VAL A 45 -7.90 -11.09 8.53
C VAL A 45 -9.42 -10.92 8.37
N GLY A 46 -9.99 -9.84 8.89
CA GLY A 46 -11.39 -9.50 8.66
C GLY A 46 -11.73 -9.32 7.18
N VAL A 47 -10.76 -8.95 6.33
CA VAL A 47 -10.93 -8.88 4.87
C VAL A 47 -11.11 -10.28 4.29
N ASP A 48 -10.33 -11.26 4.73
CA ASP A 48 -10.42 -12.67 4.30
C ASP A 48 -11.81 -13.25 4.68
N ILE A 49 -12.31 -12.89 5.88
CA ILE A 49 -13.66 -13.26 6.31
C ILE A 49 -14.71 -12.69 5.34
N PHE A 50 -14.60 -11.42 4.94
CA PHE A 50 -15.50 -10.82 3.97
C PHE A 50 -15.44 -11.52 2.61
N PHE A 51 -14.27 -11.90 2.14
CA PHE A 51 -14.11 -12.59 0.86
C PHE A 51 -14.82 -13.95 0.85
N VAL A 52 -14.68 -14.75 1.92
CA VAL A 52 -15.42 -16.03 2.04
C VAL A 52 -16.94 -15.81 2.05
N ILE A 53 -17.42 -14.83 2.81
CA ILE A 53 -18.84 -14.47 2.86
C ILE A 53 -19.35 -14.08 1.47
N SER A 54 -18.59 -13.26 0.75
CA SER A 54 -18.93 -12.78 -0.59
C SER A 54 -19.01 -13.92 -1.59
N GLY A 55 -18.06 -14.84 -1.56
CA GLY A 55 -18.09 -16.03 -2.40
C GLY A 55 -19.31 -16.93 -2.13
N PHE A 56 -19.62 -17.19 -0.85
CA PHE A 56 -20.80 -17.94 -0.45
C PHE A 56 -22.11 -17.30 -0.97
N LEU A 57 -22.26 -15.99 -0.76
CA LEU A 57 -23.47 -15.28 -1.17
C LEU A 57 -23.62 -15.20 -2.69
N MET A 58 -22.52 -14.95 -3.42
CA MET A 58 -22.56 -14.86 -4.89
C MET A 58 -22.87 -16.21 -5.51
N THR A 59 -22.24 -17.28 -5.04
CA THR A 59 -22.55 -18.64 -5.48
C THR A 59 -24.03 -18.94 -5.25
N GLY A 60 -24.54 -18.63 -4.05
CA GLY A 60 -25.94 -18.84 -3.71
C GLY A 60 -26.95 -18.07 -4.58
N ILE A 61 -26.58 -16.84 -4.99
CA ILE A 61 -27.44 -16.05 -5.88
C ILE A 61 -27.38 -16.61 -7.31
N ILE A 62 -26.22 -16.89 -7.85
CA ILE A 62 -26.04 -17.34 -9.23
C ILE A 62 -26.63 -18.72 -9.40
N VAL A 63 -26.17 -19.69 -8.61
CA VAL A 63 -26.59 -21.08 -8.65
C VAL A 63 -28.08 -21.20 -8.41
N GLY A 64 -28.61 -20.55 -7.36
CA GLY A 64 -30.02 -20.61 -7.05
C GLY A 64 -30.93 -19.91 -8.08
N ARG A 65 -30.45 -18.91 -8.84
CA ARG A 65 -31.21 -18.33 -9.96
C ARG A 65 -31.09 -19.19 -11.23
N LEU A 66 -29.95 -19.84 -11.47
CA LEU A 66 -29.77 -20.80 -12.57
C LEU A 66 -30.68 -21.99 -12.42
N ASP A 67 -30.79 -22.56 -11.20
CA ASP A 67 -31.67 -23.70 -10.91
C ASP A 67 -33.16 -23.38 -11.15
N ARG A 68 -33.55 -22.12 -11.03
CA ARG A 68 -34.90 -21.64 -11.30
C ARG A 68 -35.11 -21.11 -12.73
N GLY A 69 -34.10 -21.18 -13.60
CA GLY A 69 -34.15 -20.62 -14.94
C GLY A 69 -34.30 -19.08 -14.99
N SER A 70 -34.03 -18.38 -13.87
CA SER A 70 -34.29 -16.95 -13.72
C SER A 70 -32.99 -16.09 -13.61
N PHE A 71 -31.84 -16.66 -13.96
CA PHE A 71 -30.60 -15.94 -13.92
C PHE A 71 -30.46 -14.97 -15.10
N SER A 72 -30.16 -13.71 -14.78
CA SER A 72 -29.86 -12.67 -15.75
C SER A 72 -28.52 -12.02 -15.36
N LEU A 73 -27.54 -12.08 -16.25
CA LEU A 73 -26.22 -11.49 -16.02
C LEU A 73 -26.28 -9.97 -15.82
N PRO A 74 -26.99 -9.19 -16.68
CA PRO A 74 -27.17 -7.76 -16.44
C PRO A 74 -27.90 -7.48 -15.13
N GLY A 75 -28.94 -8.25 -14.82
CA GLY A 75 -29.67 -8.13 -13.55
C GLY A 75 -28.79 -8.38 -12.33
N PHE A 76 -27.88 -9.35 -12.40
CA PHE A 76 -26.92 -9.62 -11.35
C PHE A 76 -25.97 -8.42 -11.13
N PHE A 77 -25.38 -7.87 -12.19
CA PHE A 77 -24.48 -6.73 -12.09
C PHE A 77 -25.19 -5.49 -11.55
N LEU A 78 -26.38 -5.21 -12.03
CA LEU A 78 -27.18 -4.07 -11.58
C LEU A 78 -27.57 -4.17 -10.09
N ASP A 79 -27.90 -5.37 -9.60
CA ASP A 79 -28.20 -5.61 -8.18
C ASP A 79 -26.95 -5.32 -7.29
N ARG A 80 -25.76 -5.68 -7.77
CA ARG A 80 -24.49 -5.41 -7.04
C ARG A 80 -24.14 -3.92 -7.10
N ALA A 81 -24.23 -3.31 -8.28
CA ALA A 81 -23.96 -1.89 -8.47
C ALA A 81 -24.83 -1.02 -7.56
N ARG A 82 -26.13 -1.30 -7.48
CA ARG A 82 -27.07 -0.58 -6.58
C ARG A 82 -26.66 -0.62 -5.12
N ARG A 83 -26.03 -1.68 -4.69
CA ARG A 83 -25.64 -1.86 -3.31
C ARG A 83 -24.28 -1.19 -2.99
N ILE A 84 -23.31 -1.28 -3.91
CA ILE A 84 -21.90 -0.97 -3.64
C ILE A 84 -21.57 0.46 -4.07
N ILE A 85 -22.03 0.88 -5.25
CA ILE A 85 -21.61 2.16 -5.84
C ILE A 85 -22.08 3.38 -5.02
N PRO A 86 -23.34 3.50 -4.57
CA PRO A 86 -23.78 4.74 -3.93
C PRO A 86 -23.03 5.10 -2.64
N PRO A 87 -22.81 4.19 -1.67
CA PRO A 87 -22.04 4.54 -0.47
C PRO A 87 -20.57 4.86 -0.78
N LEU A 88 -19.94 4.13 -1.71
CA LEU A 88 -18.59 4.42 -2.17
C LEU A 88 -18.50 5.81 -2.80
N ALA A 89 -19.42 6.13 -3.71
CA ALA A 89 -19.45 7.41 -4.40
C ALA A 89 -19.60 8.59 -3.43
N VAL A 90 -20.41 8.43 -2.38
CA VAL A 90 -20.56 9.47 -1.34
C VAL A 90 -19.24 9.65 -0.57
N LEU A 91 -18.55 8.57 -0.20
CA LEU A 91 -17.23 8.67 0.43
C LEU A 91 -16.25 9.43 -0.48
N LEU A 92 -16.15 9.03 -1.76
CA LEU A 92 -15.21 9.63 -2.70
C LEU A 92 -15.53 11.10 -2.97
N ALA A 93 -16.79 11.45 -3.18
CA ALA A 93 -17.23 12.82 -3.39
C ALA A 93 -16.96 13.71 -2.17
N THR A 94 -17.30 13.21 -0.96
CA THR A 94 -17.01 13.91 0.31
C THR A 94 -15.50 14.12 0.46
N GLY A 95 -14.70 13.08 0.17
CA GLY A 95 -13.25 13.17 0.23
C GLY A 95 -12.67 14.15 -0.79
N LEU A 96 -13.19 14.21 -2.03
CA LEU A 96 -12.78 15.22 -3.02
C LEU A 96 -13.11 16.64 -2.55
N VAL A 97 -14.30 16.87 -1.99
CA VAL A 97 -14.69 18.19 -1.49
C VAL A 97 -13.84 18.61 -0.30
N ILE A 98 -13.73 17.75 0.72
CA ILE A 98 -12.94 18.02 1.93
C ILE A 98 -11.45 18.14 1.57
N GLY A 99 -10.93 17.25 0.75
CA GLY A 99 -9.55 17.29 0.28
C GLY A 99 -9.24 18.55 -0.53
N GLY A 100 -10.23 19.06 -1.28
CA GLY A 100 -10.14 20.34 -1.98
C GLY A 100 -9.95 21.54 -1.06
N VAL A 101 -10.29 21.43 0.22
CA VAL A 101 -10.13 22.51 1.22
C VAL A 101 -8.88 22.28 2.07
N PHE A 102 -8.63 21.05 2.54
CA PHE A 102 -7.67 20.77 3.61
C PHE A 102 -6.38 20.07 3.15
N LEU A 103 -6.39 19.36 2.01
CA LEU A 103 -5.20 18.64 1.57
C LEU A 103 -4.23 19.56 0.83
N LEU A 104 -2.95 19.38 1.10
CA LEU A 104 -1.87 20.00 0.34
C LEU A 104 -1.91 19.56 -1.14
N PRO A 105 -1.29 20.29 -2.07
CA PRO A 105 -1.40 19.98 -3.50
C PRO A 105 -0.96 18.57 -3.86
N ASP A 106 0.16 18.08 -3.34
CA ASP A 106 0.66 16.72 -3.57
C ASP A 106 -0.24 15.65 -2.93
N GLU A 107 -0.74 15.89 -1.71
CA GLU A 107 -1.69 15.01 -1.05
C GLU A 107 -3.02 14.92 -1.83
N TYR A 108 -3.51 16.06 -2.32
CA TYR A 108 -4.75 16.11 -3.09
C TYR A 108 -4.61 15.50 -4.48
N PHE A 109 -3.44 15.66 -5.11
CA PHE A 109 -3.08 14.97 -6.35
C PHE A 109 -3.15 13.44 -6.18
N VAL A 110 -2.53 12.89 -5.13
CA VAL A 110 -2.53 11.47 -4.83
C VAL A 110 -3.94 10.98 -4.47
N PHE A 111 -4.66 11.73 -3.62
CA PHE A 111 -6.05 11.44 -3.27
C PHE A 111 -6.95 11.36 -4.50
N ALA A 112 -6.87 12.34 -5.40
CA ALA A 112 -7.70 12.41 -6.60
C ALA A 112 -7.44 11.24 -7.57
N LYS A 113 -6.17 10.85 -7.74
CA LYS A 113 -5.78 9.66 -8.49
C LYS A 113 -6.42 8.39 -7.90
N HIS A 114 -6.33 8.23 -6.57
CA HIS A 114 -6.90 7.07 -5.87
C HIS A 114 -8.43 7.10 -5.88
N ALA A 115 -9.06 8.27 -5.81
CA ALA A 115 -10.51 8.41 -5.91
C ALA A 115 -11.05 7.97 -7.29
N ALA A 116 -10.38 8.40 -8.37
CA ALA A 116 -10.72 7.95 -9.72
C ALA A 116 -10.52 6.43 -9.89
N ALA A 117 -9.40 5.88 -9.40
CA ALA A 117 -9.14 4.45 -9.44
C ALA A 117 -10.15 3.64 -8.61
N SER A 118 -10.56 4.16 -7.43
CA SER A 118 -11.57 3.52 -6.58
C SER A 118 -12.95 3.53 -7.21
N ALA A 119 -13.34 4.63 -7.86
CA ALA A 119 -14.60 4.74 -8.58
C ALA A 119 -14.70 3.75 -9.76
N LEU A 120 -13.56 3.42 -10.38
CA LEU A 120 -13.44 2.43 -11.45
C LEU A 120 -13.16 1.01 -10.95
N PHE A 121 -13.07 0.78 -9.64
CA PHE A 121 -12.67 -0.49 -9.02
C PHE A 121 -11.31 -1.02 -9.52
N LEU A 122 -10.37 -0.11 -9.72
CA LEU A 122 -8.99 -0.37 -10.13
C LEU A 122 -7.97 0.06 -9.06
N SER A 123 -8.43 0.40 -7.85
CA SER A 123 -7.54 0.89 -6.79
C SER A 123 -6.53 -0.16 -6.34
N ASN A 124 -6.88 -1.45 -6.34
CA ASN A 124 -5.93 -2.53 -6.06
C ASN A 124 -4.74 -2.53 -7.05
N MET A 125 -4.99 -2.26 -8.33
CA MET A 125 -3.94 -2.17 -9.35
C MET A 125 -3.10 -0.89 -9.20
N ALA A 126 -3.71 0.21 -8.77
CA ALA A 126 -2.99 1.45 -8.48
C ALA A 126 -2.03 1.24 -7.29
N TYR A 127 -2.51 0.67 -6.19
CA TYR A 127 -1.69 0.40 -5.00
C TYR A 127 -0.62 -0.67 -5.24
N TRP A 128 -0.93 -1.71 -6.00
CA TRP A 128 0.04 -2.73 -6.42
C TRP A 128 1.28 -2.13 -7.11
N ARG A 129 1.08 -1.06 -7.89
CA ARG A 129 2.18 -0.34 -8.55
C ARG A 129 2.93 0.61 -7.62
N GLU A 130 2.34 1.02 -6.50
CA GLU A 130 2.90 2.03 -5.61
C GLU A 130 3.71 1.47 -4.44
N GLY A 131 3.56 0.21 -4.10
CA GLY A 131 4.28 -0.41 -2.98
C GLY A 131 3.48 -1.48 -2.25
N SER A 132 3.97 -1.94 -1.10
CA SER A 132 3.28 -2.91 -0.26
C SER A 132 2.16 -2.25 0.56
N TYR A 133 1.18 -3.08 0.98
CA TYR A 133 0.12 -2.64 1.88
C TYR A 133 0.64 -2.34 3.29
N PHE A 134 1.66 -3.07 3.72
CA PHE A 134 2.25 -2.96 5.05
C PHE A 134 3.44 -1.99 5.11
N ASP A 135 3.77 -1.32 4.02
CA ASP A 135 4.79 -0.27 4.03
C ASP A 135 4.39 0.87 4.98
N PRO A 136 5.32 1.51 5.69
CA PRO A 136 5.04 2.61 6.61
C PRO A 136 4.20 3.74 5.98
N ASP A 137 4.48 4.06 4.72
CA ASP A 137 3.76 5.09 3.97
C ASP A 137 2.34 4.67 3.53
N ALA A 138 2.02 3.39 3.53
CA ALA A 138 0.72 2.89 3.10
C ALA A 138 -0.40 3.47 3.97
N GLY A 139 -0.18 3.54 5.30
CA GLY A 139 -1.12 4.12 6.27
C GLY A 139 -1.45 5.59 6.04
N THR A 140 -0.68 6.31 5.23
CA THR A 140 -0.93 7.73 4.90
C THR A 140 -1.86 7.92 3.71
N LYS A 141 -2.16 6.87 2.94
CA LYS A 141 -3.00 6.90 1.73
C LYS A 141 -4.48 6.89 2.11
N TRP A 142 -5.18 7.99 1.89
CA TRP A 142 -6.57 8.23 2.35
C TRP A 142 -7.63 7.22 1.89
N LEU A 143 -7.38 6.46 0.84
CA LEU A 143 -8.35 5.53 0.25
C LEU A 143 -7.79 4.11 0.10
N LEU A 144 -6.69 3.78 0.81
CA LEU A 144 -6.01 2.48 0.64
C LEU A 144 -6.98 1.31 0.80
N HIS A 145 -7.86 1.33 1.81
CA HIS A 145 -8.81 0.26 2.11
C HIS A 145 -9.73 -0.13 0.93
N THR A 146 -9.90 0.74 -0.08
CA THR A 146 -10.72 0.45 -1.26
C THR A 146 -10.12 -0.62 -2.18
N TRP A 147 -8.86 -1.04 -1.93
CA TRP A 147 -8.23 -2.12 -2.69
C TRP A 147 -9.01 -3.43 -2.62
N SER A 148 -9.47 -3.81 -1.42
CA SER A 148 -10.21 -5.06 -1.22
C SER A 148 -11.57 -5.03 -1.92
N LEU A 149 -12.24 -3.87 -1.93
CA LEU A 149 -13.47 -3.66 -2.65
C LEU A 149 -13.28 -3.78 -4.18
N SER A 150 -12.13 -3.33 -4.70
CA SER A 150 -11.78 -3.50 -6.11
C SER A 150 -11.58 -4.98 -6.47
N VAL A 151 -10.86 -5.75 -5.63
CA VAL A 151 -10.70 -7.20 -5.80
C VAL A 151 -12.06 -7.91 -5.77
N GLU A 152 -12.92 -7.57 -4.80
CA GLU A 152 -14.26 -8.14 -4.67
C GLU A 152 -15.13 -7.83 -5.89
N TRP A 153 -15.09 -6.59 -6.41
CA TRP A 153 -15.85 -6.20 -7.60
C TRP A 153 -15.37 -6.93 -8.86
N GLN A 154 -14.05 -7.09 -9.04
CA GLN A 154 -13.45 -7.85 -10.13
C GLN A 154 -13.90 -9.33 -10.07
N PHE A 155 -13.97 -9.91 -8.87
CA PHE A 155 -14.55 -11.24 -8.69
C PHE A 155 -16.03 -11.27 -9.11
N TYR A 156 -16.81 -10.27 -8.72
CA TYR A 156 -18.23 -10.19 -9.12
C TYR A 156 -18.45 -10.09 -10.63
N LEU A 157 -17.48 -9.50 -11.36
CA LEU A 157 -17.53 -9.44 -12.82
C LEU A 157 -17.17 -10.79 -13.46
N LEU A 158 -16.12 -11.44 -12.98
CA LEU A 158 -15.55 -12.63 -13.61
C LEU A 158 -16.23 -13.93 -13.17
N TYR A 159 -16.61 -14.04 -11.91
CA TYR A 159 -17.15 -15.27 -11.33
C TYR A 159 -18.46 -15.77 -11.97
N PRO A 160 -19.47 -14.94 -12.23
CA PRO A 160 -20.67 -15.40 -12.92
C PRO A 160 -20.39 -15.86 -14.34
N LEU A 161 -19.46 -15.23 -15.06
CA LEU A 161 -19.04 -15.65 -16.40
C LEU A 161 -18.37 -17.01 -16.35
N MET A 162 -17.44 -17.20 -15.40
CA MET A 162 -16.79 -18.50 -15.15
C MET A 162 -17.82 -19.59 -14.85
N LEU A 163 -18.77 -19.33 -13.94
CA LEU A 163 -19.81 -20.30 -13.59
C LEU A 163 -20.70 -20.65 -14.78
N LEU A 164 -21.08 -19.68 -15.61
CA LEU A 164 -21.88 -19.92 -16.81
C LEU A 164 -21.17 -20.82 -17.81
N VAL A 165 -19.86 -20.67 -17.96
CA VAL A 165 -19.04 -21.55 -18.80
C VAL A 165 -18.92 -22.93 -18.17
N VAL A 166 -18.60 -23.00 -16.88
CA VAL A 166 -18.41 -24.28 -16.18
C VAL A 166 -19.68 -25.13 -16.20
N VAL A 167 -20.86 -24.57 -15.92
CA VAL A 167 -22.13 -25.33 -15.90
C VAL A 167 -22.57 -25.83 -17.29
N ARG A 168 -21.99 -25.32 -18.39
CA ARG A 168 -22.21 -25.84 -19.75
C ARG A 168 -21.36 -27.06 -20.07
N ILE A 169 -20.19 -27.16 -19.42
CA ILE A 169 -19.16 -28.18 -19.71
C ILE A 169 -19.22 -29.31 -18.66
N VAL A 170 -19.43 -28.92 -17.39
CA VAL A 170 -19.39 -29.83 -16.24
C VAL A 170 -20.79 -30.09 -15.72
N PRO A 171 -21.20 -31.37 -15.52
CA PRO A 171 -22.48 -31.71 -14.89
C PRO A 171 -22.62 -31.01 -13.54
N ARG A 172 -23.86 -30.62 -13.21
CA ARG A 172 -24.19 -29.89 -11.97
C ARG A 172 -23.66 -30.58 -10.71
N SER A 173 -23.74 -31.90 -10.67
CA SER A 173 -23.25 -32.74 -9.57
C SER A 173 -21.72 -32.66 -9.36
N ARG A 174 -20.98 -32.26 -10.37
CA ARG A 174 -19.50 -32.12 -10.34
C ARG A 174 -19.02 -30.67 -10.27
N LEU A 175 -19.92 -29.70 -10.18
CA LEU A 175 -19.56 -28.28 -10.09
C LEU A 175 -18.58 -28.00 -8.94
N TRP A 176 -18.77 -28.68 -7.80
CA TRP A 176 -17.87 -28.58 -6.66
C TRP A 176 -16.41 -28.96 -7.00
N ILE A 177 -16.19 -29.95 -7.90
CA ILE A 177 -14.85 -30.36 -8.33
C ILE A 177 -14.18 -29.21 -9.10
N ALA A 178 -14.90 -28.58 -10.03
CA ALA A 178 -14.35 -27.45 -10.79
C ALA A 178 -13.97 -26.27 -9.85
N LEU A 179 -14.83 -25.96 -8.87
CA LEU A 179 -14.50 -24.94 -7.87
C LEU A 179 -13.34 -25.35 -6.97
N ALA A 180 -13.24 -26.63 -6.57
CA ALA A 180 -12.12 -27.12 -5.76
C ALA A 180 -10.79 -27.04 -6.51
N VAL A 181 -10.77 -27.39 -7.79
CA VAL A 181 -9.57 -27.27 -8.64
C VAL A 181 -9.16 -25.80 -8.78
N ALA A 182 -10.12 -24.89 -9.04
CA ALA A 182 -9.85 -23.46 -9.13
C ALA A 182 -9.35 -22.90 -7.79
N THR A 183 -9.91 -23.34 -6.66
CA THR A 183 -9.47 -22.98 -5.30
C THR A 183 -8.04 -23.43 -5.07
N ALA A 184 -7.73 -24.69 -5.35
CA ALA A 184 -6.37 -25.24 -5.20
C ALA A 184 -5.34 -24.49 -6.07
N GLY A 185 -5.67 -24.23 -7.34
CA GLY A 185 -4.81 -23.46 -8.25
C GLY A 185 -4.53 -22.04 -7.74
N SER A 186 -5.54 -21.37 -7.20
CA SER A 186 -5.39 -20.01 -6.62
C SER A 186 -4.57 -20.05 -5.32
N ILE A 187 -4.70 -21.08 -4.46
CA ILE A 187 -3.84 -21.28 -3.27
C ILE A 187 -2.38 -21.47 -3.68
N VAL A 188 -2.11 -22.35 -4.64
CA VAL A 188 -0.75 -22.59 -5.15
C VAL A 188 -0.16 -21.28 -5.69
N LEU A 189 -0.94 -20.53 -6.46
CA LEU A 189 -0.52 -19.23 -6.96
C LEU A 189 -0.24 -18.22 -5.83
N MET A 190 -1.07 -18.19 -4.79
CA MET A 190 -0.85 -17.34 -3.60
C MET A 190 0.45 -17.70 -2.90
N LEU A 191 0.71 -18.99 -2.66
CA LEU A 191 1.93 -19.45 -1.98
C LEU A 191 3.18 -19.15 -2.80
N TRP A 192 3.12 -19.37 -4.12
CA TRP A 192 4.23 -19.06 -5.02
C TRP A 192 4.50 -17.54 -5.11
N LEU A 193 3.46 -16.73 -5.31
CA LEU A 193 3.60 -15.27 -5.35
C LEU A 193 3.97 -14.70 -3.98
N GLY A 194 3.55 -15.31 -2.88
CA GLY A 194 3.94 -14.87 -1.53
C GLY A 194 5.47 -14.89 -1.33
N GLN A 195 6.16 -15.78 -2.02
CA GLN A 195 7.63 -15.88 -1.97
C GLN A 195 8.33 -15.02 -3.04
N THR A 196 7.71 -14.82 -4.21
CA THR A 196 8.35 -14.19 -5.37
C THR A 196 7.90 -12.78 -5.63
N SER A 197 6.67 -12.44 -5.27
CA SER A 197 6.04 -11.12 -5.44
C SER A 197 4.93 -10.90 -4.41
N PRO A 198 5.27 -10.62 -3.14
CA PRO A 198 4.29 -10.44 -2.04
C PRO A 198 3.21 -9.40 -2.36
N ARG A 199 3.57 -8.32 -3.04
CA ARG A 199 2.61 -7.31 -3.50
C ARG A 199 1.56 -7.87 -4.45
N SER A 200 1.98 -8.73 -5.38
CA SER A 200 1.07 -9.39 -6.33
C SER A 200 0.16 -10.38 -5.60
N ALA A 201 0.70 -11.12 -4.62
CA ALA A 201 -0.08 -12.01 -3.77
C ALA A 201 -1.16 -11.27 -2.98
N PHE A 202 -0.87 -10.06 -2.52
CA PHE A 202 -1.78 -9.27 -1.69
C PHE A 202 -2.87 -8.56 -2.51
N PHE A 203 -2.49 -7.81 -3.55
CA PHE A 203 -3.39 -6.88 -4.23
C PHE A 203 -4.16 -7.46 -5.42
N LEU A 204 -3.68 -8.54 -6.05
CA LEU A 204 -4.31 -9.04 -7.27
C LEU A 204 -5.39 -10.09 -6.98
N LEU A 205 -6.43 -10.12 -7.83
CA LEU A 205 -7.52 -11.07 -7.68
C LEU A 205 -7.09 -12.54 -7.80
N PRO A 206 -6.26 -12.99 -8.77
CA PRO A 206 -6.01 -14.42 -8.96
C PRO A 206 -5.46 -15.15 -7.72
N PRO A 207 -4.47 -14.62 -6.97
CA PRO A 207 -3.97 -15.26 -5.75
C PRO A 207 -4.90 -15.11 -4.53
N ARG A 208 -5.93 -14.25 -4.60
CA ARG A 208 -6.92 -14.02 -3.53
C ARG A 208 -8.26 -14.69 -3.84
N ALA A 209 -8.49 -15.13 -5.08
CA ALA A 209 -9.78 -15.68 -5.51
C ALA A 209 -10.20 -16.94 -4.72
N TRP A 210 -9.23 -17.73 -4.23
CA TRP A 210 -9.49 -18.96 -3.49
C TRP A 210 -10.31 -18.73 -2.22
N GLU A 211 -10.21 -17.58 -1.56
CA GLU A 211 -10.98 -17.24 -0.37
C GLU A 211 -12.48 -17.13 -0.71
N MET A 212 -12.80 -16.48 -1.82
CA MET A 212 -14.16 -16.38 -2.32
C MET A 212 -14.65 -17.72 -2.90
N LEU A 213 -13.79 -18.45 -3.60
CA LEU A 213 -14.11 -19.78 -4.12
C LEU A 213 -14.37 -20.80 -2.99
N ALA A 214 -13.63 -20.72 -1.87
CA ALA A 214 -13.89 -21.49 -0.66
C ALA A 214 -15.29 -21.23 -0.12
N GLY A 215 -15.72 -19.96 -0.09
CA GLY A 215 -17.11 -19.61 0.22
C GLY A 215 -18.12 -20.26 -0.74
N GLY A 216 -17.77 -20.32 -2.03
CA GLY A 216 -18.56 -21.02 -3.04
C GLY A 216 -18.66 -22.53 -2.79
N LEU A 217 -17.58 -23.18 -2.39
CA LEU A 217 -17.56 -24.60 -2.00
C LEU A 217 -18.45 -24.86 -0.78
N VAL A 218 -18.41 -23.98 0.23
CA VAL A 218 -19.30 -24.08 1.40
C VAL A 218 -20.77 -24.02 0.99
N TYR A 219 -21.13 -23.21 -0.02
CA TYR A 219 -22.52 -23.17 -0.52
C TYR A 219 -22.96 -24.48 -1.16
N LEU A 220 -22.04 -25.17 -1.84
CA LEU A 220 -22.31 -26.46 -2.51
C LEU A 220 -22.21 -27.65 -1.55
N ALA A 221 -21.67 -27.47 -0.35
CA ALA A 221 -21.53 -28.53 0.62
C ALA A 221 -22.89 -28.98 1.18
N PRO A 222 -23.03 -30.25 1.54
CA PRO A 222 -24.24 -30.76 2.17
C PRO A 222 -24.44 -30.08 3.55
N PRO A 223 -25.70 -29.89 3.98
CA PRO A 223 -25.98 -29.34 5.30
C PRO A 223 -25.47 -30.25 6.41
N LEU A 224 -24.95 -29.65 7.48
CA LEU A 224 -24.47 -30.38 8.65
C LEU A 224 -25.65 -30.88 9.50
N PRO A 225 -25.53 -32.07 10.10
CA PRO A 225 -26.46 -32.53 11.13
C PRO A 225 -26.53 -31.54 12.29
N ALA A 226 -27.73 -31.24 12.77
CA ALA A 226 -27.95 -30.26 13.85
C ALA A 226 -27.15 -30.57 15.11
N ALA A 227 -26.94 -31.86 15.44
CA ALA A 227 -26.12 -32.29 16.59
C ALA A 227 -24.66 -31.81 16.52
N ARG A 228 -24.09 -31.67 15.31
CA ARG A 228 -22.68 -31.22 15.13
C ARG A 228 -22.57 -29.71 14.94
N ALA A 229 -23.64 -29.03 14.59
CA ALA A 229 -23.62 -27.62 14.19
C ALA A 229 -23.04 -26.70 15.29
N ARG A 230 -23.31 -26.98 16.57
CA ARG A 230 -22.75 -26.17 17.68
C ARG A 230 -21.24 -26.32 17.80
N VAL A 231 -20.72 -27.54 17.75
CA VAL A 231 -19.27 -27.81 17.86
C VAL A 231 -18.52 -27.21 16.69
N VAL A 232 -19.03 -27.40 15.46
CA VAL A 232 -18.43 -26.85 14.23
C VAL A 232 -18.42 -25.31 14.27
N GLN A 233 -19.50 -24.68 14.74
CA GLN A 233 -19.52 -23.21 14.88
C GLN A 233 -18.49 -22.73 15.91
N LEU A 234 -18.41 -23.38 17.08
CA LEU A 234 -17.45 -22.98 18.12
C LEU A 234 -16.01 -23.19 17.65
N ALA A 235 -15.71 -24.29 16.96
CA ALA A 235 -14.40 -24.51 16.34
C ALA A 235 -14.05 -23.42 15.33
N GLY A 236 -15.01 -23.06 14.44
CA GLY A 236 -14.82 -21.96 13.50
C GLY A 236 -14.58 -20.61 14.19
N LEU A 237 -15.34 -20.29 15.23
CA LEU A 237 -15.14 -19.06 16.01
C LEU A 237 -13.80 -19.05 16.76
N ALA A 238 -13.36 -20.20 17.28
CA ALA A 238 -12.03 -20.32 17.92
C ALA A 238 -10.89 -20.08 16.92
N LEU A 239 -10.99 -20.64 15.70
CA LEU A 239 -10.02 -20.36 14.63
C LEU A 239 -10.00 -18.87 14.25
N LEU A 240 -11.15 -18.22 14.18
CA LEU A 240 -11.22 -16.77 13.91
C LEU A 240 -10.60 -15.94 15.03
N ALA A 241 -10.92 -16.24 16.29
CA ALA A 241 -10.34 -15.56 17.43
C ALA A 241 -8.82 -15.77 17.49
N GLY A 242 -8.35 -17.00 17.27
CA GLY A 242 -6.92 -17.32 17.17
C GLY A 242 -6.24 -16.58 16.03
N SER A 243 -6.90 -16.47 14.85
CA SER A 243 -6.34 -15.72 13.73
C SER A 243 -6.22 -14.22 14.04
N ILE A 244 -7.21 -13.61 14.66
CA ILE A 244 -7.19 -12.19 15.03
C ILE A 244 -6.11 -11.91 16.08
N ALA A 245 -5.83 -12.85 16.98
CA ALA A 245 -4.82 -12.70 18.02
C ALA A 245 -3.39 -13.01 17.55
N LEU A 246 -3.21 -13.95 16.61
CA LEU A 246 -1.91 -14.55 16.30
C LEU A 246 -1.40 -14.27 14.87
N ALA A 247 -2.25 -13.78 13.96
CA ALA A 247 -1.81 -13.47 12.61
C ALA A 247 -0.82 -12.30 12.62
N SER A 248 0.26 -12.46 11.87
CA SER A 248 1.24 -11.39 11.63
C SER A 248 1.06 -10.87 10.21
N ASP A 249 1.21 -9.56 10.04
CA ASP A 249 1.21 -8.86 8.76
C ASP A 249 2.48 -9.15 7.94
N ALA A 250 3.54 -9.66 8.58
CA ALA A 250 4.76 -10.05 7.90
C ALA A 250 4.48 -11.13 6.85
N ALA A 251 4.76 -10.81 5.58
CA ALA A 251 4.57 -11.69 4.42
C ALA A 251 3.12 -12.22 4.23
N TRP A 252 2.10 -11.44 4.60
CA TRP A 252 0.70 -11.75 4.29
C TRP A 252 0.34 -11.43 2.83
N PRO A 253 -0.49 -12.28 2.11
CA PRO A 253 -1.02 -13.58 2.51
C PRO A 253 0.02 -14.71 2.44
N ASN A 254 -0.11 -15.68 3.33
CA ASN A 254 0.76 -16.85 3.41
C ASN A 254 -0.05 -18.11 3.79
N GLY A 255 0.60 -19.20 4.14
CA GLY A 255 -0.08 -20.45 4.53
C GLY A 255 -1.03 -20.30 5.73
N PHE A 256 -0.78 -19.34 6.64
CA PHE A 256 -1.66 -19.08 7.77
C PHE A 256 -3.01 -18.46 7.36
N THR A 257 -3.12 -17.87 6.16
CA THR A 257 -4.39 -17.35 5.61
C THR A 257 -5.48 -18.42 5.51
N ILE A 258 -5.08 -19.70 5.45
CA ILE A 258 -6.03 -20.82 5.45
C ILE A 258 -6.85 -20.86 6.75
N VAL A 259 -6.28 -20.44 7.89
CA VAL A 259 -6.93 -20.53 9.21
C VAL A 259 -8.18 -19.65 9.31
N PRO A 260 -8.15 -18.32 9.03
CA PRO A 260 -9.36 -17.49 9.06
C PRO A 260 -10.38 -17.89 7.99
N VAL A 261 -9.92 -18.34 6.81
CA VAL A 261 -10.83 -18.81 5.75
C VAL A 261 -11.57 -20.08 6.18
N LEU A 262 -10.85 -21.06 6.76
CA LEU A 262 -11.45 -22.28 7.30
C LEU A 262 -12.40 -21.96 8.46
N GLY A 263 -11.98 -21.10 9.39
CA GLY A 263 -12.82 -20.65 10.50
C GLY A 263 -14.13 -20.05 10.02
N THR A 264 -14.08 -19.17 9.01
CA THR A 264 -15.28 -18.57 8.40
C THR A 264 -16.14 -19.62 7.71
N ALA A 265 -15.52 -20.52 6.93
CA ALA A 265 -16.20 -21.60 6.24
C ALA A 265 -16.98 -22.51 7.22
N LEU A 266 -16.37 -22.89 8.34
CA LEU A 266 -17.00 -23.69 9.38
C LEU A 266 -18.19 -22.99 10.03
N VAL A 267 -18.11 -21.69 10.34
CA VAL A 267 -19.23 -20.93 10.91
C VAL A 267 -20.40 -20.85 9.91
N ILE A 268 -20.11 -20.60 8.62
CA ILE A 268 -21.15 -20.55 7.58
C ILE A 268 -21.79 -21.92 7.38
N LEU A 269 -20.99 -23.00 7.37
CA LEU A 269 -21.44 -24.38 7.20
C LEU A 269 -22.31 -24.84 8.39
N ALA A 270 -21.96 -24.43 9.61
CA ALA A 270 -22.74 -24.71 10.81
C ALA A 270 -24.17 -24.11 10.75
N ALA A 271 -24.36 -23.04 10.00
CA ALA A 271 -25.64 -22.40 9.69
C ALA A 271 -26.54 -22.08 10.91
N ARG A 272 -25.94 -21.84 12.09
CA ARG A 272 -26.63 -21.60 13.34
C ARG A 272 -27.16 -20.18 13.47
N ARG A 273 -28.45 -20.00 13.26
CA ARG A 273 -29.13 -18.69 13.31
C ARG A 273 -29.47 -18.23 14.72
N ASP A 274 -29.58 -19.18 15.65
CA ASP A 274 -29.94 -19.03 17.08
C ASP A 274 -28.69 -18.75 17.96
N SER A 275 -27.54 -18.60 17.36
CA SER A 275 -26.28 -18.40 18.08
C SER A 275 -26.27 -17.10 18.88
N ARG A 276 -25.96 -17.18 20.20
CA ARG A 276 -25.81 -15.99 21.06
C ARG A 276 -24.63 -15.10 20.64
N ILE A 277 -23.65 -15.63 19.90
CA ILE A 277 -22.46 -14.88 19.45
C ILE A 277 -22.77 -14.18 18.12
N THR A 278 -23.22 -14.91 17.10
CA THR A 278 -23.40 -14.36 15.76
C THR A 278 -24.85 -13.91 15.48
N GLY A 279 -25.82 -14.36 16.28
CA GLY A 279 -27.24 -14.06 16.08
C GLY A 279 -27.82 -12.96 16.99
N ASN A 280 -27.01 -12.38 17.90
CA ASN A 280 -27.49 -11.35 18.83
C ASN A 280 -27.85 -10.03 18.12
N PRO A 281 -28.70 -9.16 18.74
CA PRO A 281 -29.15 -7.91 18.11
C PRO A 281 -28.02 -6.94 17.74
N VAL A 282 -26.94 -6.86 18.55
CA VAL A 282 -25.80 -5.97 18.30
C VAL A 282 -25.02 -6.46 17.09
N ALA A 283 -24.65 -7.74 17.06
CA ALA A 283 -23.96 -8.34 15.92
C ALA A 283 -24.79 -8.19 14.62
N ARG A 284 -26.13 -8.33 14.73
CA ARG A 284 -27.03 -8.10 13.62
C ARG A 284 -27.01 -6.63 13.14
N ALA A 285 -27.06 -5.68 14.05
CA ALA A 285 -27.06 -4.25 13.74
C ALA A 285 -25.73 -3.83 13.06
N VAL A 286 -24.60 -4.19 13.66
CA VAL A 286 -23.26 -3.92 13.13
C VAL A 286 -23.05 -4.59 11.76
N GLY A 287 -23.43 -5.88 11.65
CA GLY A 287 -23.28 -6.62 10.40
C GLY A 287 -24.11 -6.06 9.24
N LEU A 288 -25.31 -5.50 9.50
CA LEU A 288 -26.11 -4.82 8.48
C LEU A 288 -25.42 -3.56 7.94
N ALA A 289 -24.79 -2.78 8.81
CA ALA A 289 -24.10 -1.54 8.46
C ALA A 289 -22.60 -1.75 8.13
N SER A 290 -22.08 -2.98 8.20
CA SER A 290 -20.65 -3.29 8.13
C SER A 290 -19.95 -2.73 6.90
N TYR A 291 -20.59 -2.70 5.73
CA TYR A 291 -20.03 -2.14 4.51
C TYR A 291 -19.85 -0.61 4.63
N SER A 292 -20.87 0.10 5.09
CA SER A 292 -20.77 1.54 5.29
C SER A 292 -19.78 1.88 6.42
N ILE A 293 -19.73 1.11 7.51
CA ILE A 293 -18.73 1.28 8.59
C ILE A 293 -17.31 1.05 8.05
N TYR A 294 -17.10 0.01 7.24
CA TYR A 294 -15.84 -0.27 6.58
C TYR A 294 -15.39 0.89 5.67
N LEU A 295 -16.29 1.53 4.96
CA LEU A 295 -15.95 2.67 4.11
C LEU A 295 -15.50 3.89 4.92
N TRP A 296 -16.18 4.21 6.01
CA TRP A 296 -15.94 5.44 6.78
C TRP A 296 -14.84 5.35 7.83
N HIS A 297 -14.39 4.12 8.22
CA HIS A 297 -13.37 4.01 9.28
C HIS A 297 -11.98 4.48 8.83
N TRP A 298 -11.61 4.21 7.58
CA TRP A 298 -10.24 4.41 7.10
C TRP A 298 -9.80 5.88 7.09
N PRO A 299 -10.61 6.86 6.63
CA PRO A 299 -10.24 8.28 6.77
C PRO A 299 -9.89 8.68 8.20
N PHE A 300 -10.55 8.12 9.21
CA PHE A 300 -10.23 8.39 10.62
C PHE A 300 -8.92 7.72 11.05
N ALA A 301 -8.63 6.52 10.57
CA ALA A 301 -7.34 5.86 10.83
C ALA A 301 -6.17 6.68 10.26
N VAL A 302 -6.31 7.16 9.03
CA VAL A 302 -5.33 8.06 8.41
C VAL A 302 -5.19 9.38 9.19
N LEU A 303 -6.31 9.95 9.63
CA LEU A 303 -6.30 11.19 10.41
C LEU A 303 -5.54 11.01 11.73
N LEU A 304 -5.80 9.95 12.49
CA LEU A 304 -5.09 9.64 13.73
C LEU A 304 -3.58 9.52 13.51
N LEU A 305 -3.17 8.82 12.45
CA LEU A 305 -1.77 8.64 12.11
C LEU A 305 -1.10 9.97 11.76
N ARG A 306 -1.76 10.79 10.91
CA ARG A 306 -1.23 12.07 10.45
C ARG A 306 -1.16 13.14 11.53
N THR A 307 -2.02 13.06 12.54
CA THR A 307 -2.05 14.02 13.66
C THR A 307 -1.20 13.56 14.84
N GLY A 308 -0.55 12.38 14.76
CA GLY A 308 0.27 11.83 15.83
C GLY A 308 -0.52 11.27 17.02
N HIS A 309 -1.85 11.09 16.87
CA HIS A 309 -2.72 10.60 17.95
C HIS A 309 -3.07 9.11 17.84
N ALA A 310 -2.33 8.35 17.03
CA ALA A 310 -2.60 6.94 16.78
C ALA A 310 -2.37 6.02 18.01
N SER A 311 -1.73 6.52 19.07
CA SER A 311 -1.52 5.82 20.36
C SER A 311 -2.36 6.38 21.52
N ASP A 312 -3.11 7.49 21.32
CA ASP A 312 -3.97 8.06 22.35
C ASP A 312 -5.36 7.42 22.30
N TRP A 313 -5.71 6.68 23.36
CA TRP A 313 -6.96 5.94 23.46
C TRP A 313 -8.22 6.82 23.33
N ARG A 314 -8.15 8.10 23.73
CA ARG A 314 -9.27 9.05 23.64
C ARG A 314 -9.59 9.37 22.19
N TRP A 315 -8.56 9.63 21.40
CA TRP A 315 -8.68 9.87 19.98
C TRP A 315 -9.10 8.62 19.21
N ILE A 316 -8.56 7.45 19.62
CA ILE A 316 -8.97 6.15 19.07
C ILE A 316 -10.47 5.91 19.33
N ALA A 317 -10.94 6.11 20.56
CA ALA A 317 -12.36 5.96 20.91
C ALA A 317 -13.25 6.94 20.13
N GLY A 318 -12.80 8.19 19.96
CA GLY A 318 -13.47 9.18 19.10
C GLY A 318 -13.56 8.75 17.64
N ALA A 319 -12.48 8.20 17.08
CA ALA A 319 -12.43 7.69 15.72
C ALA A 319 -13.35 6.47 15.53
N PHE A 320 -13.40 5.55 16.50
CA PHE A 320 -14.39 4.45 16.53
C PHE A 320 -15.81 5.00 16.49
N ALA A 321 -16.14 5.91 17.41
CA ALA A 321 -17.49 6.49 17.49
C ALA A 321 -17.88 7.21 16.19
N ALA A 322 -16.98 8.00 15.60
CA ALA A 322 -17.19 8.69 14.34
C ALA A 322 -17.39 7.72 13.18
N SER A 323 -16.59 6.65 13.10
CA SER A 323 -16.73 5.60 12.09
C SER A 323 -18.09 4.90 12.16
N PHE A 324 -18.54 4.60 13.37
CA PHE A 324 -19.87 4.00 13.57
C PHE A 324 -20.99 4.99 13.26
N ALA A 325 -20.89 6.24 13.69
CA ALA A 325 -21.92 7.25 13.46
C ALA A 325 -22.10 7.53 11.96
N LEU A 326 -21.01 7.81 11.24
CA LEU A 326 -21.07 8.06 9.80
C LEU A 326 -21.40 6.79 9.00
N GLY A 327 -20.84 5.65 9.40
CA GLY A 327 -21.16 4.36 8.79
C GLY A 327 -22.64 4.00 8.94
N TRP A 328 -23.19 4.18 10.13
CA TRP A 328 -24.62 3.96 10.39
C TRP A 328 -25.53 4.94 9.63
N LEU A 329 -25.17 6.22 9.61
CA LEU A 329 -25.86 7.23 8.85
C LEU A 329 -25.87 6.90 7.36
N SER A 330 -24.71 6.58 6.79
CA SER A 330 -24.53 6.17 5.41
C SER A 330 -25.35 4.92 5.09
N TRP A 331 -25.32 3.91 5.94
CA TRP A 331 -26.16 2.71 5.80
C TRP A 331 -27.66 3.06 5.80
N ARG A 332 -28.13 3.86 6.77
CA ARG A 332 -29.56 4.20 6.92
C ARG A 332 -30.09 5.02 5.75
N VAL A 333 -29.31 6.00 5.28
CA VAL A 333 -29.76 6.98 4.29
C VAL A 333 -29.53 6.50 2.86
N ILE A 334 -28.40 5.81 2.62
CA ILE A 334 -27.94 5.48 1.27
C ILE A 334 -28.10 3.98 0.99
N GLU A 335 -27.38 3.12 1.73
CA GLU A 335 -27.33 1.69 1.45
C GLU A 335 -28.70 1.00 1.62
N ARG A 336 -29.43 1.31 2.70
CA ARG A 336 -30.73 0.72 2.98
C ARG A 336 -31.80 1.08 1.94
N ARG A 337 -31.73 2.28 1.36
CA ARG A 337 -32.66 2.70 0.29
C ARG A 337 -32.39 1.97 -1.01
N GLY A 338 -31.12 1.73 -1.33
CA GLY A 338 -30.71 0.95 -2.51
C GLY A 338 -31.11 -0.53 -2.44
N ASN A 339 -31.24 -1.08 -1.23
CA ASN A 339 -31.56 -2.49 -0.97
C ASN A 339 -33.06 -2.78 -0.84
N ARG A 340 -33.97 -1.80 -0.90
CA ARG A 340 -35.38 -2.05 -0.92
C ARG A 340 -35.75 -2.74 -2.22
N ALA A 341 -36.20 -4.01 -2.13
CA ALA A 341 -36.77 -4.70 -3.27
C ALA A 341 -37.93 -3.87 -3.84
N PRO A 342 -38.08 -3.78 -5.16
CA PRO A 342 -39.28 -3.18 -5.72
C PRO A 342 -40.50 -3.90 -5.11
N ALA A 343 -41.50 -3.12 -4.68
CA ALA A 343 -42.75 -3.64 -4.20
C ALA A 343 -43.28 -4.68 -5.20
N LYS A 344 -43.94 -5.74 -4.69
CA LYS A 344 -44.48 -6.86 -5.48
C LYS A 344 -45.02 -6.35 -6.82
N PRO A 345 -44.81 -7.06 -7.92
CA PRO A 345 -45.30 -6.62 -9.22
C PRO A 345 -46.83 -6.63 -9.21
N HIS A 346 -47.46 -5.51 -8.92
CA HIS A 346 -48.72 -5.21 -9.53
C HIS A 346 -48.46 -5.15 -11.05
N VAL A 347 -49.26 -5.83 -11.84
CA VAL A 347 -49.17 -6.05 -13.28
C VAL A 347 -49.34 -4.71 -14.05
N HIS A 348 -48.53 -3.72 -13.75
CA HIS A 348 -48.27 -2.58 -14.60
C HIS A 348 -46.82 -2.66 -15.08
N VAL A 349 -46.63 -2.99 -16.35
CA VAL A 349 -45.33 -2.93 -17.04
C VAL A 349 -44.84 -1.49 -16.98
N ALA A 350 -44.07 -1.17 -15.95
CA ALA A 350 -43.44 0.14 -15.85
C ALA A 350 -42.60 0.35 -17.12
N PRO A 351 -42.70 1.50 -17.78
CA PRO A 351 -41.99 1.78 -19.02
C PRO A 351 -40.49 1.59 -18.80
N VAL A 352 -39.78 1.07 -19.80
CA VAL A 352 -38.31 0.74 -19.76
C VAL A 352 -37.47 1.91 -19.23
N ARG A 353 -37.90 3.16 -19.51
CA ARG A 353 -37.26 4.41 -19.02
C ARG A 353 -37.18 4.47 -17.50
N THR A 354 -38.19 4.06 -16.74
CA THR A 354 -38.18 4.14 -15.26
C THR A 354 -37.27 3.10 -14.62
N ARG A 355 -36.94 2.01 -15.32
CA ARG A 355 -36.01 0.97 -14.86
C ARG A 355 -34.56 1.35 -15.08
N LEU A 356 -34.22 2.16 -16.09
CA LEU A 356 -32.86 2.56 -16.45
C LEU A 356 -32.37 3.80 -15.67
N LEU A 357 -33.28 4.70 -15.27
CA LEU A 357 -32.92 5.97 -14.63
C LEU A 357 -32.01 5.82 -13.40
N PRO A 358 -32.22 4.89 -12.44
CA PRO A 358 -31.30 4.73 -11.30
C PRO A 358 -29.89 4.33 -11.72
N HIS A 359 -29.73 3.58 -12.80
CA HIS A 359 -28.43 3.13 -13.31
C HIS A 359 -27.70 4.22 -14.05
N LEU A 360 -28.43 5.06 -14.81
CA LEU A 360 -27.87 6.24 -15.45
C LEU A 360 -27.36 7.24 -14.40
N VAL A 361 -28.13 7.45 -13.30
CA VAL A 361 -27.68 8.29 -12.18
C VAL A 361 -26.41 7.73 -11.53
N GLN A 362 -26.31 6.42 -11.32
CA GLN A 362 -25.10 5.82 -10.76
C GLN A 362 -23.90 5.93 -11.70
N ALA A 363 -24.09 5.65 -12.98
CA ALA A 363 -23.05 5.80 -14.00
C ALA A 363 -22.57 7.27 -14.12
N SER A 364 -23.52 8.23 -14.10
CA SER A 364 -23.20 9.66 -14.12
C SER A 364 -22.42 10.07 -12.86
N LEU A 365 -22.79 9.56 -11.68
CA LEU A 365 -22.07 9.86 -10.42
C LEU A 365 -20.63 9.33 -10.46
N VAL A 366 -20.43 8.09 -10.92
CA VAL A 366 -19.08 7.54 -11.14
C VAL A 366 -18.32 8.39 -12.16
N GLY A 367 -18.94 8.75 -13.28
CA GLY A 367 -18.35 9.60 -14.32
C GLY A 367 -17.89 10.95 -13.78
N VAL A 368 -18.73 11.62 -12.97
CA VAL A 368 -18.40 12.90 -12.32
C VAL A 368 -17.19 12.75 -11.39
N ILE A 369 -17.13 11.69 -10.58
CA ILE A 369 -16.00 11.44 -9.67
C ILE A 369 -14.71 11.21 -10.46
N VAL A 370 -14.77 10.40 -11.53
CA VAL A 370 -13.61 10.10 -12.39
C VAL A 370 -13.12 11.37 -13.09
N ILE A 371 -14.04 12.18 -13.63
CA ILE A 371 -13.70 13.44 -14.31
C ILE A 371 -13.12 14.44 -13.30
N ALA A 372 -13.75 14.64 -12.15
CA ALA A 372 -13.27 15.54 -11.10
C ALA A 372 -11.90 15.10 -10.56
N GLY A 373 -11.75 13.81 -10.24
CA GLY A 373 -10.48 13.25 -9.80
C GLY A 373 -9.39 13.38 -10.88
N GLY A 374 -9.73 13.07 -12.14
CA GLY A 374 -8.83 13.23 -13.27
C GLY A 374 -8.42 14.68 -13.53
N ALA A 375 -9.34 15.63 -13.36
CA ALA A 375 -9.06 17.07 -13.48
C ALA A 375 -8.10 17.55 -12.39
N VAL A 376 -8.35 17.18 -11.13
CA VAL A 376 -7.46 17.49 -10.00
C VAL A 376 -6.08 16.86 -10.20
N TRP A 377 -6.05 15.60 -10.63
CA TRP A 377 -4.80 14.90 -10.92
C TRP A 377 -4.02 15.60 -12.05
N LYS A 378 -4.67 15.96 -13.16
CA LYS A 378 -4.05 16.69 -14.28
C LYS A 378 -3.56 18.08 -13.86
N ALA A 379 -4.31 18.76 -12.98
CA ALA A 379 -3.96 20.06 -12.40
C ALA A 379 -2.99 19.97 -11.22
N ARG A 380 -2.33 18.80 -11.02
CA ARG A 380 -1.34 18.56 -9.95
C ARG A 380 -1.82 18.98 -8.56
N GLY A 381 -3.06 18.63 -8.21
CA GLY A 381 -3.64 18.91 -6.89
C GLY A 381 -4.07 20.36 -6.67
N LEU A 382 -4.19 21.17 -7.73
CA LEU A 382 -4.64 22.57 -7.67
C LEU A 382 -3.74 23.45 -6.78
N PRO A 383 -2.44 23.58 -7.03
CA PRO A 383 -1.52 24.36 -6.20
C PRO A 383 -1.90 25.84 -6.09
N GLN A 384 -2.61 26.40 -7.08
CA GLN A 384 -3.08 27.78 -7.11
C GLN A 384 -4.07 28.14 -5.98
N ARG A 385 -4.53 27.16 -5.19
CA ARG A 385 -5.34 27.39 -3.97
C ARG A 385 -4.54 27.94 -2.81
N PHE A 386 -3.21 27.81 -2.88
CA PHE A 386 -2.28 28.19 -1.82
C PHE A 386 -1.48 29.43 -2.19
N SER A 387 -0.81 30.03 -1.20
CA SER A 387 0.07 31.17 -1.37
C SER A 387 1.22 30.86 -2.36
N LYS A 388 1.88 31.91 -2.86
CA LYS A 388 3.00 31.77 -3.80
C LYS A 388 4.18 31.03 -3.17
N GLU A 389 4.38 31.18 -1.87
CA GLU A 389 5.44 30.51 -1.09
C GLU A 389 5.20 28.99 -1.07
N VAL A 390 3.99 28.55 -0.78
CA VAL A 390 3.60 27.13 -0.83
C VAL A 390 3.72 26.58 -2.26
N GLN A 391 3.34 27.37 -3.27
CA GLN A 391 3.49 26.97 -4.68
C GLN A 391 4.96 26.82 -5.08
N ALA A 392 5.83 27.73 -4.64
CA ALA A 392 7.28 27.65 -4.89
C ALA A 392 7.89 26.41 -4.22
N LEU A 393 7.54 26.17 -2.95
CA LEU A 393 7.96 24.97 -2.23
C LEU A 393 7.48 23.68 -2.94
N GLN A 394 6.23 23.66 -3.43
CA GLN A 394 5.71 22.54 -4.20
C GLN A 394 6.51 22.30 -5.50
N ALA A 395 6.96 23.33 -6.17
CA ALA A 395 7.78 23.22 -7.37
C ALA A 395 9.15 22.59 -7.06
N ASP A 396 9.74 22.90 -5.90
CA ASP A 396 10.99 22.28 -5.43
C ASP A 396 10.82 20.77 -5.10
N LEU A 397 9.60 20.33 -4.82
CA LEU A 397 9.28 18.94 -4.44
C LEU A 397 8.86 18.05 -5.61
N VAL A 398 8.55 18.62 -6.76
CA VAL A 398 8.14 17.83 -7.93
C VAL A 398 9.26 16.87 -8.33
N PRO A 399 9.00 15.54 -8.40
CA PRO A 399 10.01 14.57 -8.81
C PRO A 399 10.43 14.83 -10.26
N GLY A 400 11.64 15.17 -10.46
CA GLY A 400 12.19 15.48 -11.78
C GLY A 400 13.70 15.60 -11.74
N ASN A 401 14.37 14.72 -10.94
CA ASN A 401 15.82 14.65 -10.99
C ASN A 401 16.26 14.28 -12.43
N PRO A 402 16.79 15.22 -13.21
CA PRO A 402 17.18 14.98 -14.60
C PRO A 402 18.30 13.95 -14.70
N TYR A 403 19.01 13.69 -13.61
CA TYR A 403 20.13 12.77 -13.52
C TYR A 403 19.70 11.31 -13.28
N SER A 404 18.50 11.07 -12.76
CA SER A 404 18.01 9.73 -12.42
C SER A 404 17.60 8.90 -13.63
N ARG A 405 17.12 9.52 -14.70
CA ARG A 405 16.51 8.81 -15.83
C ARG A 405 17.48 7.81 -16.47
N GLY A 406 17.21 6.51 -16.30
CA GLY A 406 18.01 5.41 -16.82
C GLY A 406 19.25 5.06 -15.99
N CYS A 407 19.67 5.91 -15.03
CA CYS A 407 20.80 5.68 -14.14
C CYS A 407 20.39 5.22 -12.75
N PHE A 408 19.13 5.43 -12.39
CA PHE A 408 18.53 5.07 -11.13
C PHE A 408 17.28 4.20 -11.37
N SER A 409 17.12 3.15 -10.59
CA SER A 409 15.94 2.29 -10.66
C SER A 409 15.24 2.24 -9.30
N ILE A 410 13.91 2.29 -9.34
CA ILE A 410 13.07 2.19 -8.14
C ILE A 410 12.58 0.75 -7.96
N VAL A 411 12.32 0.01 -9.06
CA VAL A 411 11.71 -1.34 -9.02
C VAL A 411 12.10 -2.16 -10.24
N ARG A 412 12.41 -3.45 -10.06
CA ARG A 412 12.49 -4.56 -11.02
C ARG A 412 13.69 -4.64 -11.94
N ASP A 413 14.15 -3.54 -12.54
CA ASP A 413 15.24 -3.61 -13.52
C ASP A 413 16.51 -2.98 -12.97
N VAL A 414 17.63 -3.66 -13.12
CA VAL A 414 18.95 -3.10 -12.79
C VAL A 414 19.28 -2.05 -13.86
N PRO A 415 19.61 -0.80 -13.46
CA PRO A 415 19.88 0.27 -14.41
C PRO A 415 21.08 -0.05 -15.32
N GLN A 416 21.14 0.61 -16.48
CA GLN A 416 22.32 0.55 -17.32
C GLN A 416 23.40 1.52 -16.79
N PRO A 417 24.70 1.24 -17.00
CA PRO A 417 25.76 2.18 -16.69
C PRO A 417 25.52 3.51 -17.40
N CYS A 418 25.64 4.63 -16.69
CA CYS A 418 25.39 5.92 -17.30
C CYS A 418 26.32 7.01 -16.77
N ILE A 419 26.69 7.95 -17.67
CA ILE A 419 27.45 9.13 -17.33
C ILE A 419 26.54 10.34 -17.50
N VAL A 420 26.52 11.21 -16.50
CA VAL A 420 25.67 12.40 -16.46
C VAL A 420 26.50 13.66 -16.37
N GLY A 421 26.14 14.65 -17.17
CA GLY A 421 26.69 15.99 -17.13
C GLY A 421 25.70 17.03 -16.62
N PRO A 422 26.05 18.33 -16.61
CA PRO A 422 25.17 19.42 -16.24
C PRO A 422 23.85 19.39 -17.02
N GLY A 423 22.73 19.69 -16.34
CA GLY A 423 21.40 19.66 -16.93
C GLY A 423 20.89 18.28 -17.35
N GLY A 424 21.57 17.19 -16.94
CA GLY A 424 21.20 15.82 -17.34
C GLY A 424 21.78 15.41 -18.69
N ASP A 425 22.78 16.12 -19.19
CA ASP A 425 23.50 15.77 -20.43
C ASP A 425 24.07 14.35 -20.36
N ARG A 426 23.80 13.56 -21.42
CA ARG A 426 24.20 12.15 -21.58
C ARG A 426 25.23 11.92 -22.66
N SER A 427 25.70 12.97 -23.28
CA SER A 427 26.71 12.90 -24.36
C SER A 427 28.12 12.63 -23.84
N ARG A 428 28.32 12.69 -22.51
CA ARG A 428 29.61 12.51 -21.88
C ARG A 428 30.05 11.05 -21.94
N THR A 429 31.30 10.81 -22.32
CA THR A 429 31.88 9.46 -22.45
C THR A 429 32.92 9.15 -21.37
N GLN A 430 33.55 10.19 -20.79
CA GLN A 430 34.56 10.05 -19.76
C GLN A 430 33.97 10.33 -18.37
N ALA A 431 34.17 9.42 -17.43
CA ALA A 431 33.83 9.60 -16.04
C ALA A 431 34.98 10.26 -15.27
N LEU A 432 34.70 11.40 -14.64
CA LEU A 432 35.64 12.07 -13.71
C LEU A 432 35.49 11.60 -12.28
N LEU A 433 34.28 11.14 -11.92
CA LEU A 433 33.91 10.60 -10.63
C LEU A 433 32.84 9.54 -10.83
N THR A 434 32.87 8.47 -10.03
CA THR A 434 31.82 7.48 -9.97
C THR A 434 31.03 7.65 -8.68
N VAL A 435 29.71 7.77 -8.78
CA VAL A 435 28.77 7.75 -7.65
C VAL A 435 27.92 6.48 -7.73
N ILE A 436 27.89 5.74 -6.66
CA ILE A 436 27.07 4.53 -6.54
C ILE A 436 26.34 4.53 -5.20
N GLY A 437 25.07 4.15 -5.21
CA GLY A 437 24.28 4.11 -3.99
C GLY A 437 22.80 3.88 -4.20
N ASP A 438 22.06 4.25 -3.17
CA ASP A 438 20.60 4.11 -3.12
C ASP A 438 19.87 5.43 -3.43
N SER A 439 18.66 5.60 -2.89
CA SER A 439 17.87 6.82 -3.03
C SER A 439 18.55 8.08 -2.46
N HIS A 440 19.48 7.93 -1.50
CA HIS A 440 20.29 9.05 -1.02
C HIS A 440 21.33 9.50 -2.05
N ALA A 441 21.88 8.56 -2.83
CA ALA A 441 22.74 8.92 -3.97
C ALA A 441 21.95 9.66 -5.05
N ASP A 442 20.72 9.21 -5.33
CA ASP A 442 19.81 9.91 -6.24
C ASP A 442 19.44 11.31 -5.74
N ALA A 443 19.15 11.46 -4.46
CA ALA A 443 18.85 12.74 -3.84
C ALA A 443 20.06 13.71 -3.79
N THR A 444 21.28 13.19 -3.91
CA THR A 444 22.52 13.96 -3.77
C THR A 444 23.19 14.28 -5.11
N ILE A 445 22.87 13.51 -6.17
CA ILE A 445 23.60 13.58 -7.46
C ILE A 445 23.61 14.98 -8.09
N GLY A 446 22.54 15.79 -7.89
CA GLY A 446 22.49 17.16 -8.37
C GLY A 446 23.63 18.03 -7.82
N GLY A 447 23.93 17.89 -6.53
CA GLY A 447 25.06 18.57 -5.87
C GLY A 447 26.43 18.09 -6.37
N VAL A 448 26.54 16.80 -6.71
CA VAL A 448 27.74 16.21 -7.31
C VAL A 448 27.99 16.77 -8.71
N VAL A 449 26.97 16.76 -9.56
CA VAL A 449 27.07 17.29 -10.93
C VAL A 449 27.35 18.79 -10.93
N ALA A 450 26.79 19.54 -9.97
CA ALA A 450 27.08 20.97 -9.81
C ALA A 450 28.53 21.27 -9.42
N ALA A 451 29.29 20.27 -8.95
CA ALA A 451 30.70 20.39 -8.66
C ALA A 451 31.61 20.35 -9.90
N LEU A 452 31.09 19.92 -11.06
CA LEU A 452 31.83 19.97 -12.32
C LEU A 452 32.14 21.41 -12.73
N SER A 453 33.33 21.64 -13.29
CA SER A 453 33.70 22.94 -13.85
C SER A 453 32.90 23.25 -15.11
N ALA A 454 32.66 24.53 -15.38
CA ALA A 454 31.83 24.97 -16.51
C ALA A 454 32.36 24.49 -17.89
N GLY A 455 33.69 24.28 -18.03
CA GLY A 455 34.32 23.77 -19.25
C GLY A 455 34.64 22.27 -19.25
N SER A 456 34.17 21.52 -18.24
CA SER A 456 34.48 20.09 -18.13
C SER A 456 33.90 19.31 -19.32
N THR A 457 34.76 18.50 -19.98
CA THR A 457 34.33 17.55 -21.03
C THR A 457 33.86 16.20 -20.46
N GLY A 458 34.27 15.87 -19.22
CA GLY A 458 33.84 14.67 -18.53
C GLY A 458 32.54 14.85 -17.74
N GLY A 459 31.98 13.75 -17.25
CA GLY A 459 30.78 13.69 -16.46
C GLY A 459 30.92 12.83 -15.20
N ILE A 460 29.82 12.59 -14.52
CA ILE A 460 29.72 11.73 -13.34
C ILE A 460 29.13 10.39 -13.76
N ALA A 461 29.85 9.29 -13.56
CA ALA A 461 29.28 7.95 -13.68
C ALA A 461 28.33 7.74 -12.49
N PHE A 462 27.04 7.70 -12.75
CA PHE A 462 26.02 7.53 -11.72
C PHE A 462 25.26 6.22 -11.91
N ASN A 463 25.22 5.40 -10.88
CA ASN A 463 24.41 4.18 -10.83
C ASN A 463 23.76 4.08 -9.47
N GLY A 464 22.43 4.08 -9.46
CA GLY A 464 21.66 4.02 -8.21
C GLY A 464 20.51 3.02 -8.28
N TYR A 465 20.21 2.43 -7.11
CA TYR A 465 19.09 1.52 -6.96
C TYR A 465 18.39 1.74 -5.62
N ALA A 466 17.08 2.03 -5.63
CA ALA A 466 16.33 2.35 -4.42
C ALA A 466 16.41 1.25 -3.36
N SER A 467 16.53 1.65 -2.09
CA SER A 467 16.60 0.75 -0.94
C SER A 467 17.68 -0.34 -1.09
N CYS A 468 18.84 0.05 -1.63
CA CYS A 468 19.98 -0.85 -1.87
C CYS A 468 21.27 -0.23 -1.37
N ALA A 469 21.73 -0.64 -0.20
CA ALA A 469 23.03 -0.23 0.30
C ALA A 469 24.14 -0.62 -0.70
N PRO A 470 25.05 0.30 -1.06
CA PRO A 470 26.17 -0.01 -1.95
C PRO A 470 27.25 -0.81 -1.20
N LEU A 471 26.92 -2.00 -0.76
CA LEU A 471 27.77 -2.91 0.01
C LEU A 471 27.91 -4.25 -0.70
N LEU A 472 29.13 -4.82 -0.70
CA LEU A 472 29.39 -6.12 -1.30
C LEU A 472 28.50 -7.19 -0.67
N ASP A 473 27.91 -8.05 -1.53
CA ASP A 473 27.02 -9.13 -1.15
C ASP A 473 25.72 -8.70 -0.44
N ALA A 474 25.43 -7.40 -0.36
CA ALA A 474 24.17 -6.91 0.19
C ALA A 474 22.99 -7.26 -0.72
N GLN A 475 21.93 -7.76 -0.10
CA GLN A 475 20.66 -8.09 -0.72
C GLN A 475 19.54 -7.46 0.11
N SER A 476 18.43 -7.12 -0.54
CA SER A 476 17.23 -6.69 0.17
C SER A 476 16.51 -7.90 0.79
N THR A 477 15.84 -7.67 1.91
CA THR A 477 14.88 -8.63 2.47
C THR A 477 13.59 -8.71 1.65
N ASP A 478 13.28 -7.67 0.86
CA ASP A 478 12.19 -7.70 -0.13
C ASP A 478 12.61 -8.54 -1.36
N PRO A 479 11.94 -9.66 -1.66
CA PRO A 479 12.29 -10.52 -2.79
C PRO A 479 12.06 -9.88 -4.17
N GLU A 480 11.24 -8.83 -4.26
CA GLU A 480 11.04 -8.07 -5.50
C GLU A 480 12.18 -7.08 -5.77
N ASN A 481 12.94 -6.70 -4.76
CA ASN A 481 14.05 -5.77 -4.89
C ASN A 481 15.31 -6.48 -5.44
N LYS A 482 15.87 -5.98 -6.53
CA LYS A 482 17.03 -6.57 -7.22
C LYS A 482 18.37 -6.01 -6.70
N CYS A 483 18.44 -5.59 -5.45
CA CYS A 483 19.65 -5.05 -4.82
C CYS A 483 20.87 -5.97 -4.99
N GLY A 484 20.73 -7.28 -4.74
CA GLY A 484 21.82 -8.22 -4.93
C GLY A 484 22.37 -8.23 -6.35
N ALA A 485 21.48 -8.23 -7.36
CA ALA A 485 21.88 -8.18 -8.77
C ALA A 485 22.53 -6.85 -9.14
N PHE A 486 22.04 -5.73 -8.58
CA PHE A 486 22.64 -4.41 -8.76
C PHE A 486 24.07 -4.37 -8.19
N ASN A 487 24.26 -4.76 -6.93
CA ASN A 487 25.55 -4.77 -6.28
C ASN A 487 26.54 -5.74 -6.97
N ALA A 488 26.10 -6.94 -7.35
CA ALA A 488 26.92 -7.90 -8.09
C ALA A 488 27.39 -7.37 -9.46
N ARG A 489 26.61 -6.51 -10.10
CA ARG A 489 26.95 -5.90 -11.38
C ARG A 489 27.93 -4.74 -11.24
N PHE A 490 27.70 -3.85 -10.28
CA PHE A 490 28.38 -2.53 -10.24
C PHE A 490 29.52 -2.45 -9.25
N LEU A 491 29.54 -3.21 -8.15
CA LEU A 491 30.59 -3.08 -7.14
C LEU A 491 31.90 -3.82 -7.47
N PRO A 492 31.89 -5.09 -7.95
CA PRO A 492 33.15 -5.81 -8.20
C PRO A 492 34.10 -5.14 -9.20
N PRO A 493 33.62 -4.47 -10.29
CA PRO A 493 34.51 -3.72 -11.18
C PRO A 493 35.27 -2.59 -10.48
N LEU A 494 34.68 -1.98 -9.44
CA LEU A 494 35.24 -0.87 -8.69
C LEU A 494 36.32 -1.31 -7.67
N THR A 495 36.47 -2.58 -7.41
CA THR A 495 37.56 -3.12 -6.57
C THR A 495 38.87 -3.35 -7.35
N ARG A 496 38.83 -3.21 -8.69
CA ARG A 496 39.98 -3.36 -9.57
C ARG A 496 40.78 -2.04 -9.64
N PRO A 497 42.06 -2.06 -10.03
CA PRO A 497 42.87 -0.85 -10.16
C PRO A 497 42.21 0.21 -11.04
N ARG A 498 42.10 1.44 -10.51
CA ARG A 498 41.46 2.58 -11.17
C ARG A 498 42.06 3.90 -10.69
N THR A 499 42.02 4.92 -11.54
CA THR A 499 42.37 6.30 -11.21
C THR A 499 41.17 7.17 -10.91
N THR A 500 39.98 6.81 -11.47
CA THR A 500 38.73 7.53 -11.23
C THR A 500 38.26 7.35 -9.80
N PRO A 501 38.04 8.42 -9.04
CA PRO A 501 37.51 8.33 -7.68
C PRO A 501 36.11 7.72 -7.65
N VAL A 502 35.81 7.06 -6.53
CA VAL A 502 34.45 6.48 -6.27
C VAL A 502 33.90 7.07 -4.97
N VAL A 503 32.63 7.44 -4.99
CA VAL A 503 31.87 7.85 -3.79
C VAL A 503 30.73 6.86 -3.56
N LEU A 504 30.70 6.26 -2.38
CA LEU A 504 29.59 5.43 -1.90
C LEU A 504 28.63 6.31 -1.08
N ILE A 505 27.35 6.31 -1.45
CA ILE A 505 26.31 7.09 -0.77
C ILE A 505 25.14 6.15 -0.46
N GLY A 506 24.69 6.11 0.79
CA GLY A 506 23.62 5.24 1.21
C GLY A 506 22.83 5.78 2.39
N PHE A 507 21.67 5.22 2.61
CA PHE A 507 20.81 5.44 3.78
C PHE A 507 21.34 4.66 4.99
N TRP A 508 22.58 4.97 5.39
CA TRP A 508 23.36 4.16 6.32
C TRP A 508 22.67 3.90 7.66
N ASP A 509 22.14 4.96 8.30
CA ASP A 509 21.44 4.90 9.57
C ASP A 509 20.11 4.12 9.47
N GLY A 510 19.41 4.22 8.36
CA GLY A 510 18.21 3.43 8.09
C GLY A 510 18.52 1.94 7.99
N TYR A 511 19.56 1.56 7.24
CA TYR A 511 19.95 0.15 7.14
C TYR A 511 20.39 -0.46 8.46
N ALA A 512 20.91 0.33 9.38
CA ALA A 512 21.26 -0.12 10.71
C ALA A 512 20.04 -0.33 11.64
N THR A 513 18.94 0.34 11.36
CA THR A 513 17.75 0.36 12.25
C THR A 513 16.54 -0.40 11.70
N GLU A 514 16.40 -0.53 10.38
CA GLU A 514 15.18 -1.01 9.73
C GLU A 514 15.21 -2.49 9.33
N SER A 515 16.33 -3.19 9.54
CA SER A 515 16.49 -4.63 9.23
C SER A 515 16.09 -5.01 7.78
N THR A 516 16.36 -4.12 6.83
CA THR A 516 15.95 -4.27 5.41
C THR A 516 16.99 -4.98 4.55
N LEU A 517 18.17 -5.29 5.10
CA LEU A 517 19.28 -5.93 4.40
C LEU A 517 19.61 -7.31 4.96
N ARG A 518 20.17 -8.14 4.10
CA ARG A 518 20.88 -9.39 4.43
C ARG A 518 22.13 -9.50 3.58
N PHE A 519 23.10 -10.29 4.03
CA PHE A 519 24.37 -10.48 3.33
C PHE A 519 24.60 -11.93 2.93
N GLY A 520 25.01 -12.16 1.69
CA GLY A 520 25.22 -13.49 1.15
C GLY A 520 23.95 -14.37 1.28
N ASN A 521 24.12 -15.57 1.85
CA ASN A 521 23.03 -16.54 2.06
C ASN A 521 22.40 -16.46 3.46
N ALA A 522 22.58 -15.34 4.20
CA ALA A 522 22.00 -15.20 5.52
C ALA A 522 20.46 -15.28 5.48
N ALA A 523 19.88 -16.10 6.37
CA ALA A 523 18.43 -16.24 6.49
C ALA A 523 17.78 -15.06 7.24
N LYS A 524 18.53 -14.37 8.11
CA LYS A 524 18.06 -13.25 8.93
C LYS A 524 18.52 -11.92 8.34
N ALA A 525 17.75 -10.88 8.61
CA ALA A 525 18.15 -9.50 8.36
C ALA A 525 19.38 -9.14 9.20
N ALA A 526 20.22 -8.25 8.65
CA ALA A 526 21.41 -7.75 9.32
C ALA A 526 21.04 -6.77 10.42
N ASP A 527 21.81 -6.79 11.50
CA ASP A 527 21.80 -5.77 12.55
C ASP A 527 22.80 -4.64 12.23
N ALA A 528 22.85 -3.63 13.09
CA ALA A 528 23.75 -2.48 12.93
C ALA A 528 25.22 -2.88 12.88
N ASP A 529 25.65 -3.87 13.67
CA ASP A 529 27.03 -4.35 13.72
C ASP A 529 27.40 -5.07 12.42
N GLU A 530 26.50 -5.88 11.85
CA GLU A 530 26.76 -6.53 10.58
C GLU A 530 26.83 -5.51 9.44
N VAL A 531 25.92 -4.54 9.39
CA VAL A 531 25.99 -3.43 8.43
C VAL A 531 27.32 -2.69 8.56
N GLY A 532 27.76 -2.39 9.79
CA GLY A 532 29.03 -1.74 10.08
C GLY A 532 30.23 -2.55 9.57
N ARG A 533 30.30 -3.85 9.88
CA ARG A 533 31.37 -4.74 9.35
C ARG A 533 31.42 -4.75 7.82
N GLN A 534 30.26 -4.73 7.17
CA GLN A 534 30.19 -4.72 5.71
C GLN A 534 30.55 -3.34 5.11
N ILE A 535 30.35 -2.24 5.81
CA ILE A 535 30.88 -0.91 5.44
C ILE A 535 32.42 -0.97 5.40
N VAL A 536 33.07 -1.51 6.45
CA VAL A 536 34.53 -1.66 6.49
C VAL A 536 35.02 -2.58 5.35
N ARG A 537 34.41 -3.78 5.23
CA ARG A 537 34.79 -4.75 4.19
C ARG A 537 34.72 -4.14 2.78
N THR A 538 33.61 -3.48 2.48
CA THR A 538 33.37 -2.87 1.16
C THR A 538 34.31 -1.71 0.92
N GLY A 539 34.45 -0.81 1.89
CA GLY A 539 35.36 0.32 1.81
C GLY A 539 36.80 -0.10 1.57
N CYS A 540 37.29 -1.09 2.31
CA CYS A 540 38.62 -1.63 2.15
C CYS A 540 38.83 -2.30 0.77
N ALA A 541 37.84 -3.04 0.29
CA ALA A 541 37.91 -3.64 -1.04
C ALA A 541 37.97 -2.58 -2.14
N MET A 542 37.17 -1.52 -2.02
CA MET A 542 37.16 -0.40 -2.98
C MET A 542 38.44 0.41 -2.94
N ALA A 543 38.99 0.70 -1.73
CA ALA A 543 40.21 1.49 -1.54
C ALA A 543 41.45 0.80 -2.13
N LYS A 544 41.51 -0.54 -2.13
CA LYS A 544 42.56 -1.30 -2.84
C LYS A 544 42.54 -1.04 -4.35
N GLY A 545 41.38 -0.77 -4.93
CA GLY A 545 41.24 -0.47 -6.35
C GLY A 545 41.61 0.97 -6.71
N GLY A 546 41.54 1.93 -5.78
CA GLY A 546 41.86 3.34 -6.04
C GLY A 546 41.16 4.32 -5.10
N PRO A 547 41.19 5.62 -5.39
CA PRO A 547 40.61 6.64 -4.51
C PRO A 547 39.13 6.34 -4.20
N THR A 548 38.83 6.21 -2.91
CA THR A 548 37.48 5.81 -2.44
C THR A 548 37.01 6.73 -1.33
N TYR A 549 35.78 7.21 -1.47
CA TYR A 549 35.13 8.12 -0.55
C TYR A 549 33.80 7.52 -0.09
N MET A 550 33.40 7.85 1.13
CA MET A 550 32.06 7.55 1.67
C MET A 550 31.43 8.82 2.18
N LEU A 551 30.22 9.13 1.71
CA LEU A 551 29.43 10.20 2.30
C LEU A 551 28.85 9.70 3.62
N LEU A 552 29.15 10.38 4.72
CA LEU A 552 28.55 10.10 6.02
C LEU A 552 27.04 10.39 5.99
N PRO A 553 26.27 9.83 6.94
CA PRO A 553 24.82 10.01 6.96
C PRO A 553 24.41 11.48 7.00
N THR A 554 23.40 11.83 6.20
CA THR A 554 22.75 13.14 6.21
C THR A 554 21.72 13.24 7.36
N PRO A 555 21.27 14.45 7.76
CA PRO A 555 20.27 14.60 8.80
C PRO A 555 18.97 13.84 8.51
N HIS A 556 18.47 13.14 9.52
CA HIS A 556 17.21 12.40 9.47
C HIS A 556 16.25 13.01 10.49
N PHE A 557 15.20 13.64 10.02
CA PHE A 557 14.19 14.33 10.82
C PHE A 557 13.10 13.35 11.29
N PRO A 558 12.48 13.59 12.46
CA PRO A 558 11.38 12.75 12.95
C PRO A 558 10.05 12.97 12.22
N MET A 559 10.03 13.85 11.22
CA MET A 559 8.83 14.25 10.47
C MET A 559 9.16 14.56 9.02
N ARG A 560 8.17 14.52 8.15
CA ARG A 560 8.28 14.94 6.74
C ARG A 560 8.41 16.46 6.65
N VAL A 561 9.64 16.93 6.53
CA VAL A 561 10.00 18.35 6.64
C VAL A 561 9.23 19.22 5.65
N ALA A 562 9.26 18.88 4.36
CA ALA A 562 8.59 19.70 3.36
C ALA A 562 7.06 19.74 3.54
N THR A 563 6.44 18.62 3.93
CA THR A 563 5.01 18.57 4.22
C THR A 563 4.67 19.43 5.45
N GLN A 564 5.51 19.38 6.49
CA GLN A 564 5.31 20.17 7.69
C GLN A 564 5.49 21.68 7.39
N LEU A 565 6.51 22.03 6.61
CA LEU A 565 6.75 23.41 6.18
C LEU A 565 5.59 23.94 5.33
N GLN A 566 5.07 23.16 4.38
CA GLN A 566 3.90 23.56 3.57
C GLN A 566 2.67 23.83 4.42
N ARG A 567 2.40 23.01 5.44
CA ARG A 567 1.27 23.20 6.36
C ARG A 567 1.46 24.44 7.21
N ALA A 568 2.66 24.64 7.71
CA ALA A 568 2.98 25.81 8.51
C ALA A 568 2.83 27.10 7.70
N LEU A 569 3.39 27.16 6.48
CA LEU A 569 3.27 28.29 5.55
C LEU A 569 1.82 28.54 5.07
N ALA A 570 1.01 27.49 4.96
CA ALA A 570 -0.41 27.66 4.63
C ALA A 570 -1.21 28.32 5.76
N SER A 571 -0.72 28.21 7.00
CA SER A 571 -1.36 28.80 8.19
C SER A 571 -0.74 30.13 8.59
N ASP A 572 0.58 30.27 8.48
CA ASP A 572 1.36 31.46 8.85
C ASP A 572 2.51 31.67 7.86
N PRO A 573 2.46 32.74 7.05
CA PRO A 573 3.56 33.08 6.13
C PRO A 573 4.90 33.40 6.82
N ASN A 574 4.89 33.74 8.11
CA ASN A 574 6.09 34.06 8.89
C ASN A 574 6.59 32.86 9.71
N THR A 575 6.16 31.64 9.37
CA THR A 575 6.59 30.43 10.09
C THR A 575 8.11 30.32 10.10
N PRO A 576 8.72 29.93 11.24
CA PRO A 576 10.17 29.78 11.33
C PRO A 576 10.62 28.56 10.55
N ASP A 577 11.90 28.57 10.15
CA ASP A 577 12.54 27.42 9.53
C ASP A 577 12.55 26.19 10.43
N ILE A 578 12.37 25.04 9.81
CA ILE A 578 12.42 23.74 10.51
C ILE A 578 13.88 23.37 10.75
N THR A 579 14.23 23.20 12.02
CA THR A 579 15.59 22.83 12.42
C THR A 579 15.57 21.74 13.50
N MET A 580 16.69 21.03 13.63
CA MET A 580 16.90 19.98 14.62
C MET A 580 18.31 20.09 15.23
N PRO A 581 18.53 19.82 16.53
CA PRO A 581 19.88 19.80 17.11
C PRO A 581 20.77 18.76 16.42
N VAL A 582 22.03 19.10 16.13
CA VAL A 582 23.00 18.17 15.53
C VAL A 582 23.23 16.94 16.39
N ALA A 583 23.17 17.08 17.71
CA ALA A 583 23.28 15.96 18.65
C ALA A 583 22.26 14.83 18.44
N GLU A 584 21.11 15.14 17.84
CA GLU A 584 20.09 14.13 17.47
C GLU A 584 20.60 13.25 16.30
N VAL A 585 21.22 13.88 15.31
CA VAL A 585 21.82 13.20 14.16
C VAL A 585 23.03 12.38 14.60
N GLU A 586 23.89 12.94 15.45
CA GLU A 586 25.07 12.24 15.98
C GLU A 586 24.69 11.01 16.79
N ARG A 587 23.66 11.11 17.65
CA ARG A 587 23.15 9.98 18.44
C ARG A 587 22.60 8.87 17.52
N ARG A 588 21.87 9.22 16.48
CA ARG A 588 21.33 8.26 15.52
C ARG A 588 22.43 7.53 14.75
N ASN A 589 23.49 8.25 14.40
CA ASN A 589 24.61 7.73 13.62
C ASN A 589 25.66 7.00 14.49
N ALA A 590 25.63 7.19 15.81
CA ALA A 590 26.61 6.66 16.74
C ALA A 590 26.94 5.16 16.56
N PRO A 591 25.98 4.25 16.29
CA PRO A 591 26.27 2.82 16.10
C PRO A 591 27.19 2.53 14.90
N LEU A 592 27.15 3.34 13.85
CA LEU A 592 27.93 3.11 12.62
C LEU A 592 29.24 3.89 12.55
N MET A 593 29.39 5.00 13.31
CA MET A 593 30.57 5.85 13.25
C MET A 593 31.90 5.15 13.53
N PRO A 594 32.01 4.18 14.48
CA PRO A 594 33.24 3.42 14.68
C PRO A 594 33.70 2.68 13.43
N TYR A 595 32.78 2.13 12.65
CA TYR A 595 33.07 1.37 11.43
C TYR A 595 33.53 2.28 10.28
N PHE A 596 32.94 3.46 10.13
CA PHE A 596 33.43 4.44 9.17
C PHE A 596 34.89 4.88 9.49
N ARG A 597 35.19 5.20 10.76
CA ARG A 597 36.52 5.52 11.20
C ARG A 597 37.51 4.37 11.02
N GLN A 598 37.07 3.13 11.24
CA GLN A 598 37.88 1.94 10.97
C GLN A 598 38.20 1.80 9.47
N ALA A 599 37.22 2.01 8.57
CA ALA A 599 37.46 1.99 7.13
C ALA A 599 38.43 3.08 6.71
N GLU A 600 38.37 4.26 7.32
CA GLU A 600 39.30 5.37 7.08
C GLU A 600 40.72 5.01 7.56
N SER A 601 40.87 4.64 8.84
CA SER A 601 42.18 4.40 9.45
C SER A 601 42.89 3.15 8.93
N SER A 602 42.13 2.08 8.64
CA SER A 602 42.70 0.78 8.25
C SER A 602 42.92 0.63 6.74
N CYS A 603 42.17 1.36 5.92
CA CYS A 603 42.13 1.10 4.46
C CYS A 603 42.29 2.37 3.62
N GLY A 604 42.38 3.54 4.23
CA GLY A 604 42.54 4.81 3.51
C GLY A 604 41.27 5.28 2.77
N VAL A 605 40.10 4.80 3.16
CA VAL A 605 38.83 5.39 2.73
C VAL A 605 38.74 6.82 3.25
N ARG A 606 38.33 7.76 2.43
CA ARG A 606 38.15 9.17 2.85
C ARG A 606 36.69 9.45 3.15
N LEU A 607 36.41 10.00 4.33
CA LEU A 607 35.06 10.33 4.75
C LEU A 607 34.67 11.74 4.29
N LEU A 608 33.48 11.86 3.72
CA LEU A 608 32.90 13.15 3.35
C LEU A 608 31.81 13.47 4.39
N ASP A 609 32.07 14.43 5.26
CA ASP A 609 31.14 14.84 6.31
C ASP A 609 30.20 15.95 5.81
N PRO A 610 28.87 15.69 5.68
CA PRO A 610 27.89 16.66 5.25
C PRO A 610 27.45 17.63 6.38
N LEU A 611 27.67 17.26 7.66
CA LEU A 611 27.09 17.98 8.79
C LEU A 611 27.56 19.43 8.92
N PRO A 612 28.83 19.80 8.67
CA PRO A 612 29.22 21.20 8.72
C PRO A 612 28.45 22.09 7.73
N LEU A 613 28.00 21.52 6.61
CA LEU A 613 27.27 22.27 5.57
C LEU A 613 25.74 22.23 5.77
N LEU A 614 25.23 21.18 6.40
CA LEU A 614 23.79 21.02 6.63
C LEU A 614 23.36 21.43 8.04
N CYS A 615 24.30 21.51 8.99
CA CYS A 615 24.03 21.79 10.40
C CYS A 615 24.85 22.98 10.94
N PRO A 616 24.81 24.17 10.31
CA PRO A 616 25.55 25.32 10.77
C PRO A 616 25.16 25.73 12.20
N GLY A 617 26.12 26.11 13.02
CA GLY A 617 25.85 26.53 14.40
C GLY A 617 25.26 25.46 15.31
N GLY A 618 25.49 24.17 15.00
CA GLY A 618 25.00 23.06 15.83
C GLY A 618 23.52 22.72 15.62
N ARG A 619 22.87 23.27 14.60
CA ARG A 619 21.49 22.97 14.24
C ARG A 619 21.38 22.55 12.78
N CYS A 620 20.86 21.36 12.56
CA CYS A 620 20.61 20.84 11.22
C CYS A 620 19.38 21.51 10.62
N MET A 621 19.53 21.99 9.40
CA MET A 621 18.50 22.74 8.69
C MET A 621 17.61 21.77 7.90
N GLY A 622 16.33 21.71 8.24
CA GLY A 622 15.31 21.06 7.42
C GLY A 622 14.81 21.99 6.31
N SER A 623 14.73 23.30 6.63
CA SER A 623 14.39 24.36 5.67
C SER A 623 15.28 25.59 5.86
N ASP A 624 15.25 26.51 4.87
CA ASP A 624 15.98 27.76 4.89
C ASP A 624 15.24 28.78 4.01
N GLY A 625 14.77 29.88 4.61
CA GLY A 625 14.01 30.93 3.93
C GLY A 625 12.79 30.38 3.18
N HIS A 626 12.02 29.53 3.84
CA HIS A 626 10.81 28.86 3.30
C HIS A 626 11.08 27.85 2.16
N ARG A 627 12.32 27.50 1.90
CA ARG A 627 12.70 26.43 0.97
C ARG A 627 13.10 25.18 1.73
N ALA A 628 12.59 24.02 1.33
CA ALA A 628 12.93 22.76 1.96
C ALA A 628 14.36 22.30 1.54
N ILE A 629 15.18 22.00 2.53
CA ILE A 629 16.48 21.35 2.35
C ILE A 629 16.25 19.83 2.32
N ILE A 630 15.36 19.34 3.17
CA ILE A 630 14.94 17.93 3.26
C ILE A 630 13.52 17.80 2.70
N ARG A 631 13.31 16.85 1.78
CA ARG A 631 12.03 16.64 1.09
C ARG A 631 11.01 15.89 1.95
N ASP A 632 11.46 14.83 2.54
CA ASP A 632 10.68 13.95 3.43
C ASP A 632 11.33 13.92 4.82
N GLU A 633 11.62 12.77 5.39
CA GLU A 633 12.32 12.65 6.67
C GLU A 633 13.84 12.78 6.51
N HIS A 634 14.42 12.34 5.36
CA HIS A 634 15.87 12.17 5.20
C HIS A 634 16.42 12.44 3.80
N HIS A 635 15.61 12.50 2.73
CA HIS A 635 16.10 12.79 1.39
C HIS A 635 16.29 14.30 1.16
N LEU A 636 17.42 14.67 0.62
CA LEU A 636 17.69 16.05 0.20
C LEU A 636 16.80 16.45 -0.99
N THR A 637 16.37 17.71 -1.02
CA THR A 637 15.84 18.35 -2.23
C THR A 637 16.97 18.74 -3.17
N GLU A 638 16.62 19.16 -4.40
CA GLU A 638 17.61 19.76 -5.32
C GLU A 638 18.22 21.03 -4.74
N TYR A 639 17.47 21.81 -3.98
CA TYR A 639 17.98 22.96 -3.24
C TYR A 639 18.94 22.54 -2.11
N GLY A 640 18.58 21.50 -1.37
CA GLY A 640 19.37 20.99 -0.26
C GLY A 640 20.69 20.36 -0.72
N ASN A 641 20.67 19.55 -1.79
CA ASN A 641 21.87 18.85 -2.25
C ASN A 641 22.93 19.79 -2.82
N ARG A 642 22.55 20.98 -3.33
CA ARG A 642 23.48 22.02 -3.78
C ARG A 642 24.38 22.53 -2.66
N ARG A 643 23.98 22.44 -1.40
CA ARG A 643 24.81 22.78 -0.24
C ARG A 643 26.02 21.86 -0.11
N LEU A 644 25.93 20.63 -0.59
CA LEU A 644 27.03 19.66 -0.56
C LEU A 644 28.03 19.81 -1.71
N THR A 645 27.78 20.70 -2.68
CA THR A 645 28.65 20.92 -3.84
C THR A 645 30.14 21.16 -3.45
N PRO A 646 30.48 21.92 -2.38
CA PRO A 646 31.88 22.11 -1.97
C PRO A 646 32.60 20.81 -1.61
N LEU A 647 31.90 19.84 -0.97
CA LEU A 647 32.49 18.53 -0.63
C LEU A 647 32.94 17.78 -1.89
N PHE A 648 32.06 17.74 -2.90
CA PHE A 648 32.33 16.99 -4.13
C PHE A 648 33.36 17.71 -5.03
N ARG A 649 33.39 19.03 -4.96
CA ARG A 649 34.38 19.82 -5.73
C ARG A 649 35.82 19.52 -5.33
N SER A 650 36.06 19.16 -4.07
CA SER A 650 37.41 18.84 -3.57
C SER A 650 37.97 17.50 -4.07
N ILE A 651 37.11 16.64 -4.62
CA ILE A 651 37.45 15.25 -4.99
C ILE A 651 37.39 14.97 -6.49
N ILE A 652 36.88 15.90 -7.31
CA ILE A 652 36.85 15.77 -8.77
C ILE A 652 38.21 16.14 -9.35
N PRO A 653 38.91 15.22 -10.06
CA PRO A 653 40.21 15.50 -10.67
C PRO A 653 40.13 16.56 -11.79
N GLY A 654 41.17 17.34 -11.99
CA GLY A 654 41.35 18.21 -13.18
C GLY A 654 40.85 19.64 -13.03
N ARG A 655 41.22 20.29 -11.92
CA ARG A 655 41.26 21.75 -11.82
C ARG A 655 42.61 22.29 -12.26
#